data_4f31f6c92507f2aa81fa318a856af119
#
_entry.id   4f31f6c92507f2aa81fa318a856af119
#
_cell.length_a   1.000
_cell.length_b   1.000
_cell.length_c   1.000
_cell.angle_alpha   90.00
_cell.angle_beta   90.00
_cell.angle_gamma   90.00
#
_symmetry.space_group_name_H-M   'P 1'
#
loop_
_entity.id
_entity.type
_entity.pdbx_description
1 polymer ?
#
loop_
_entity_poly.entity_id
_entity_poly.type
_entity_poly.pdbx_seq_one_letter_code
_entity_poly.pdbx_strand_id
1 'polypeptide(L)'
;MLKKMIHAVTHFFTEGKALEAPPIDYSVPPSFAAKLPWIEISDKGLVQLEDGRSMGLFFDITPLITEDKTQAQLDRVIQSVTSTLCNPEIVGDEHAFVVQLFARDIESAGEVVDTLWDKAKCQDAFTRAVLDADKRHFELIGREQGIFSVGGRAWRGRQRQVRLAVYRWMPENATPAALKANLNQLKRIRRAFLEPSSFYSQGIAVTPSNGESIHAWLDPFFNPSGITGETPRYRPPRSVIDQDFSERLLRSGIRSDVENGLWWFDGDKPMGTRVMELDTWGNEHFLAGAVFGEVSEDVPEGEKQARPHHVLFDELPSGTMMAMTLLPQTKAQSRARLHRVREAAVGEEPALETIRNECDDFNVLVEKHPLWRGQVAFYVQGESVDDIDARTQSLRSIFNSRGLSIRFIKNNDQESPLDSYLRWLPMNYHPERDDKLWYCGWVWLEDMLRLSPLFGRATGTGSDLFQYYNRGGELLGFDPLKDYSSNAHLNLFGPSGSGKSATLVGQCLRLMALHRPRLFIIEAGNSFGLFGQFCERYGLSVNRIQVNAKSHGLMAPFADAKHLVGQAVPHVSDDIALDIEHLNDNDSPDDDHRDILGELEIMARLMITGGEQREMDDYRRADSSMVRDAIKEAAEHGQRLGEQVRPTHVKDALLTFSQDTSRPEARRERARLMSESMAFFCDGLEGQIFDQEAQNWPEADVTIIDLGLYAKTGYEAQMAAAYISLINRINGIAERDQHSGRDIVTLTDEGHLTASNELLAPYAVKIVKMWRKLRAWFWLATQDLADFPAIARKMLNNAEWWVMLNMPEDELTNLSAFKKLTEAEKNLIRSMQSEKHKYKEGVVTGQDGKLMQRFTVVPPALYLALGETDGEAKERRADLMKAHGISELDAALMKAKEIEQARRDYQGEWS
;
A
#
# COMPACT_ATOMS: atom_id res chain seq x y z
N MET A 1 -21.00 27.36 -31.23
CA MET A 1 -19.83 26.89 -30.48
C MET A 1 -18.53 27.09 -31.23
N LEU A 2 -18.35 26.52 -32.43
CA LEU A 2 -17.14 26.68 -33.24
C LEU A 2 -16.70 28.15 -33.41
N LYS A 3 -17.66 29.06 -33.68
CA LYS A 3 -17.39 30.49 -33.80
C LYS A 3 -17.04 31.16 -32.47
N LYS A 4 -17.54 30.70 -31.33
CA LYS A 4 -17.12 31.18 -29.99
C LYS A 4 -15.68 30.75 -29.68
N MET A 5 -15.29 29.52 -30.05
CA MET A 5 -13.92 29.03 -29.94
C MET A 5 -12.94 29.80 -30.82
N ILE A 6 -13.29 30.04 -32.08
CA ILE A 6 -12.48 30.84 -33.02
C ILE A 6 -12.33 32.27 -32.47
N HIS A 7 -13.33 32.80 -31.86
CA HIS A 7 -13.31 34.15 -31.25
C HIS A 7 -12.41 34.17 -30.00
N ALA A 8 -12.48 33.17 -29.13
CA ALA A 8 -11.65 33.08 -27.95
C ALA A 8 -10.15 32.83 -28.30
N VAL A 9 -9.87 31.97 -29.27
CA VAL A 9 -8.52 31.66 -29.73
C VAL A 9 -7.92 32.80 -30.54
N THR A 10 -8.68 33.45 -31.42
CA THR A 10 -8.20 34.62 -32.15
C THR A 10 -8.01 35.85 -31.25
N HIS A 11 -8.83 36.04 -30.22
CA HIS A 11 -8.60 37.09 -29.23
C HIS A 11 -7.35 36.87 -28.36
N PHE A 12 -6.95 35.62 -28.17
CA PHE A 12 -5.72 35.26 -27.46
C PHE A 12 -4.44 35.47 -28.29
N PHE A 13 -4.53 35.40 -29.61
CA PHE A 13 -3.39 35.44 -30.54
C PHE A 13 -3.32 36.68 -31.45
N THR A 14 -4.40 37.45 -31.59
CA THR A 14 -4.41 38.67 -32.43
C THR A 14 -4.76 39.87 -31.62
N GLU A 15 -3.89 40.87 -31.64
CA GLU A 15 -4.12 42.18 -31.06
C GLU A 15 -5.42 42.82 -31.64
N GLY A 16 -6.49 42.84 -30.86
CA GLY A 16 -7.36 44.00 -30.75
C GLY A 16 -8.37 44.26 -31.85
N LYS A 17 -8.93 43.28 -32.58
CA LYS A 17 -10.18 43.55 -33.34
C LYS A 17 -11.27 42.60 -32.82
N ALA A 18 -12.25 43.16 -32.10
CA ALA A 18 -13.46 42.45 -31.74
C ALA A 18 -14.21 42.06 -33.02
N LEU A 19 -14.29 40.74 -33.26
CA LEU A 19 -15.24 40.19 -34.21
C LEU A 19 -16.63 40.21 -33.53
N GLU A 20 -17.62 40.77 -34.17
CA GLU A 20 -18.99 40.69 -33.66
C GLU A 20 -19.41 39.25 -33.49
N ALA A 21 -19.92 38.88 -32.32
CA ALA A 21 -20.44 37.55 -32.08
C ALA A 21 -21.60 37.29 -33.08
N PRO A 22 -21.63 36.11 -33.72
CA PRO A 22 -22.77 35.81 -34.62
C PRO A 22 -24.06 35.80 -33.80
N PRO A 23 -25.19 36.18 -34.38
CA PRO A 23 -26.47 36.12 -33.72
C PRO A 23 -26.73 34.70 -33.23
N ILE A 24 -27.17 34.56 -31.97
CA ILE A 24 -27.55 33.28 -31.40
C ILE A 24 -28.80 32.80 -32.19
N ASP A 25 -28.72 31.62 -32.76
CA ASP A 25 -29.85 30.95 -33.37
C ASP A 25 -30.71 30.32 -32.26
N TYR A 26 -31.77 30.98 -31.87
CA TYR A 26 -32.71 30.53 -30.86
C TYR A 26 -33.64 29.41 -31.35
N SER A 27 -33.54 29.00 -32.61
CA SER A 27 -34.40 27.94 -33.17
C SER A 27 -34.01 26.57 -32.70
N VAL A 28 -32.77 26.37 -32.19
CA VAL A 28 -32.26 25.10 -31.67
C VAL A 28 -32.15 25.21 -30.13
N PRO A 29 -32.86 24.36 -29.37
CA PRO A 29 -32.71 24.34 -27.93
C PRO A 29 -31.26 23.99 -27.55
N PRO A 30 -30.69 24.63 -26.51
CA PRO A 30 -29.31 24.35 -26.09
C PRO A 30 -29.18 22.90 -25.69
N SER A 31 -28.15 22.24 -26.22
CA SER A 31 -27.81 20.86 -25.85
C SER A 31 -27.41 20.79 -24.37
N PHE A 32 -27.47 19.60 -23.77
CA PHE A 32 -26.96 19.41 -22.40
C PHE A 32 -25.49 19.76 -22.30
N ALA A 33 -24.68 19.44 -23.31
CA ALA A 33 -23.27 19.84 -23.39
C ALA A 33 -23.05 21.34 -23.25
N ALA A 34 -23.98 22.16 -23.78
CA ALA A 34 -23.92 23.61 -23.65
C ALA A 34 -24.14 24.10 -22.21
N LYS A 35 -24.57 23.24 -21.29
CA LYS A 35 -24.75 23.57 -19.87
C LYS A 35 -23.52 23.16 -19.03
N LEU A 36 -22.56 22.47 -19.64
CA LEU A 36 -21.32 22.05 -19.00
C LEU A 36 -20.22 23.07 -19.26
N PRO A 37 -19.36 23.36 -18.27
CA PRO A 37 -18.51 24.54 -18.34
C PRO A 37 -17.17 24.33 -19.08
N TRP A 38 -16.85 23.14 -19.56
CA TRP A 38 -15.50 22.83 -20.02
C TRP A 38 -15.34 22.88 -21.53
N ILE A 39 -14.50 23.78 -22.02
CA ILE A 39 -14.09 23.80 -23.44
C ILE A 39 -12.85 22.95 -23.63
N GLU A 40 -11.78 23.22 -22.89
CA GLU A 40 -10.49 22.58 -23.03
C GLU A 40 -9.78 22.43 -21.68
N ILE A 41 -9.07 21.32 -21.52
CA ILE A 41 -8.21 21.04 -20.35
C ILE A 41 -6.80 20.75 -20.84
N SER A 42 -5.85 21.58 -20.40
CA SER A 42 -4.45 21.44 -20.75
C SER A 42 -3.75 20.33 -19.92
N ASP A 43 -2.61 19.84 -20.43
CA ASP A 43 -1.76 18.87 -19.70
C ASP A 43 -1.27 19.36 -18.32
N LYS A 44 -1.41 20.63 -18.05
CA LYS A 44 -0.99 21.26 -16.77
C LYS A 44 -2.16 21.59 -15.85
N GLY A 45 -3.34 21.02 -16.10
CA GLY A 45 -4.54 21.23 -15.30
C GLY A 45 -5.20 22.61 -15.43
N LEU A 46 -4.83 23.38 -16.44
CA LEU A 46 -5.51 24.65 -16.73
C LEU A 46 -6.74 24.35 -17.60
N VAL A 47 -7.89 24.84 -17.17
CA VAL A 47 -9.20 24.66 -17.81
C VAL A 47 -9.67 25.97 -18.38
N GLN A 48 -10.14 25.96 -19.62
CA GLN A 48 -10.89 27.05 -20.22
C GLN A 48 -12.39 26.77 -20.11
N LEU A 49 -13.15 27.76 -19.62
CA LEU A 49 -14.59 27.63 -19.42
C LEU A 49 -15.38 28.10 -20.66
N GLU A 50 -16.68 27.76 -20.70
CA GLU A 50 -17.54 27.88 -21.87
C GLU A 50 -17.67 29.32 -22.40
N ASP A 51 -17.49 30.32 -21.55
CA ASP A 51 -17.51 31.71 -21.95
C ASP A 51 -16.25 32.16 -22.73
N GLY A 52 -15.25 31.28 -22.85
CA GLY A 52 -14.00 31.56 -23.54
C GLY A 52 -13.06 32.53 -22.80
N ARG A 53 -13.47 33.07 -21.66
CA ARG A 53 -12.75 34.08 -20.86
C ARG A 53 -12.35 33.58 -19.50
N SER A 54 -13.23 32.81 -18.88
CA SER A 54 -13.06 32.27 -17.55
C SER A 54 -12.14 31.05 -17.57
N MET A 55 -11.39 30.87 -16.49
CA MET A 55 -10.41 29.81 -16.39
C MET A 55 -10.39 29.22 -14.98
N GLY A 56 -9.91 27.98 -14.91
CA GLY A 56 -9.71 27.27 -13.67
C GLY A 56 -8.52 26.33 -13.69
N LEU A 57 -8.28 25.69 -12.56
CA LEU A 57 -7.25 24.69 -12.33
C LEU A 57 -7.88 23.45 -11.74
N PHE A 58 -7.45 22.27 -12.22
CA PHE A 58 -7.72 20.98 -11.59
C PHE A 58 -6.47 20.38 -11.00
N PHE A 59 -6.66 19.71 -9.87
CA PHE A 59 -5.61 18.95 -9.20
C PHE A 59 -6.15 17.61 -8.71
N ASP A 60 -5.30 16.60 -8.78
CA ASP A 60 -5.45 15.33 -8.12
C ASP A 60 -4.90 15.46 -6.71
N ILE A 61 -5.63 14.95 -5.73
CA ILE A 61 -5.25 15.01 -4.32
C ILE A 61 -5.01 13.59 -3.81
N THR A 62 -3.83 13.36 -3.22
CA THR A 62 -3.62 12.22 -2.33
C THR A 62 -3.83 12.72 -0.90
N PRO A 63 -4.87 12.24 -0.22
CA PRO A 63 -5.21 12.70 1.12
C PRO A 63 -4.15 12.40 2.16
N LEU A 64 -4.16 13.16 3.25
CA LEU A 64 -3.38 12.87 4.45
C LEU A 64 -3.88 11.57 5.09
N ILE A 65 -2.97 10.67 5.39
CA ILE A 65 -3.24 9.47 6.18
C ILE A 65 -3.47 9.86 7.64
N THR A 66 -4.62 9.46 8.20
CA THR A 66 -5.01 9.85 9.57
C THR A 66 -4.78 8.77 10.61
N GLU A 67 -4.50 7.54 10.21
CA GLU A 67 -4.48 6.34 11.07
C GLU A 67 -3.49 6.41 12.22
N ASP A 68 -2.37 7.10 12.04
CA ASP A 68 -1.28 7.29 12.99
C ASP A 68 -1.28 8.68 13.65
N LYS A 69 -2.31 9.51 13.40
CA LYS A 69 -2.35 10.90 13.84
C LYS A 69 -3.26 11.10 15.06
N THR A 70 -2.81 11.95 15.95
CA THR A 70 -3.66 12.46 17.05
C THR A 70 -4.55 13.61 16.56
N GLN A 71 -5.66 13.85 17.24
CA GLN A 71 -6.56 14.96 16.92
C GLN A 71 -5.83 16.31 16.90
N ALA A 72 -4.93 16.54 17.87
CA ALA A 72 -4.14 17.76 17.93
C ALA A 72 -3.18 17.93 16.73
N GLN A 73 -2.71 16.83 16.13
CA GLN A 73 -1.92 16.90 14.88
C GLN A 73 -2.82 17.24 13.70
N LEU A 74 -4.01 16.63 13.61
CA LEU A 74 -4.98 16.91 12.55
C LEU A 74 -5.47 18.35 12.61
N ASP A 75 -5.71 18.90 13.80
CA ASP A 75 -6.09 20.31 13.98
C ASP A 75 -5.01 21.28 13.49
N ARG A 76 -3.73 20.96 13.72
CA ARG A 76 -2.61 21.74 13.15
C ARG A 76 -2.58 21.68 11.62
N VAL A 77 -2.90 20.53 11.05
CA VAL A 77 -3.03 20.40 9.58
C VAL A 77 -4.15 21.29 9.07
N ILE A 78 -5.32 21.29 9.72
CA ILE A 78 -6.43 22.18 9.35
C ILE A 78 -6.00 23.63 9.38
N GLN A 79 -5.31 24.08 10.43
CA GLN A 79 -4.81 25.46 10.52
C GLN A 79 -3.84 25.79 9.39
N SER A 80 -2.96 24.87 9.03
CA SER A 80 -2.01 25.06 7.93
C SER A 80 -2.72 25.11 6.57
N VAL A 81 -3.66 24.19 6.31
CA VAL A 81 -4.47 24.20 5.08
C VAL A 81 -5.32 25.45 5.00
N THR A 82 -5.93 25.87 6.12
CA THR A 82 -6.67 27.15 6.23
C THR A 82 -5.79 28.31 5.79
N SER A 83 -4.56 28.39 6.29
CA SER A 83 -3.60 29.42 5.91
C SER A 83 -3.26 29.38 4.42
N THR A 84 -3.10 28.18 3.85
CA THR A 84 -2.82 27.98 2.43
C THR A 84 -3.98 28.46 1.55
N LEU A 85 -5.23 28.15 1.92
CA LEU A 85 -6.43 28.56 1.18
C LEU A 85 -6.74 30.04 1.39
N CYS A 86 -6.40 30.61 2.54
CA CYS A 86 -6.52 32.05 2.80
C CYS A 86 -5.41 32.88 2.14
N ASN A 87 -4.68 32.33 1.17
CA ASN A 87 -3.69 33.05 0.40
C ASN A 87 -4.32 34.28 -0.28
N PRO A 88 -3.68 35.47 -0.24
CA PRO A 88 -4.15 36.69 -0.90
C PRO A 88 -4.44 36.54 -2.39
N GLU A 89 -3.80 35.59 -3.07
CA GLU A 89 -4.09 35.28 -4.48
C GLU A 89 -5.46 34.63 -4.68
N ILE A 90 -6.04 33.99 -3.67
CA ILE A 90 -7.35 33.35 -3.70
C ILE A 90 -8.41 34.26 -3.09
N VAL A 91 -8.05 34.92 -1.97
CA VAL A 91 -8.95 35.74 -1.16
C VAL A 91 -8.58 37.20 -1.36
N GLY A 92 -9.19 37.92 -2.22
CA GLY A 92 -8.85 39.34 -2.19
C GLY A 92 -9.28 40.20 -3.37
N ASP A 93 -9.94 39.66 -4.35
CA ASP A 93 -10.36 40.44 -5.53
C ASP A 93 -11.85 40.78 -5.56
N GLU A 94 -12.19 41.71 -6.44
CA GLU A 94 -13.58 42.07 -6.72
C GLU A 94 -14.43 40.91 -7.17
N HIS A 95 -13.83 39.99 -7.95
CA HIS A 95 -14.49 38.76 -8.40
C HIS A 95 -13.98 37.57 -7.57
N ALA A 96 -14.90 36.85 -6.94
CA ALA A 96 -14.59 35.75 -6.09
C ALA A 96 -14.04 34.54 -6.88
N PHE A 97 -12.96 33.95 -6.41
CA PHE A 97 -12.61 32.58 -6.78
C PHE A 97 -13.62 31.61 -6.16
N VAL A 98 -13.73 30.45 -6.74
CA VAL A 98 -14.44 29.31 -6.18
C VAL A 98 -13.43 28.19 -5.99
N VAL A 99 -13.48 27.56 -4.82
CA VAL A 99 -12.69 26.38 -4.49
C VAL A 99 -13.66 25.22 -4.32
N GLN A 100 -13.44 24.14 -5.06
CA GLN A 100 -14.27 22.94 -4.95
C GLN A 100 -13.41 21.73 -4.66
N LEU A 101 -13.89 20.88 -3.75
CA LEU A 101 -13.33 19.57 -3.46
C LEU A 101 -14.34 18.49 -3.80
N PHE A 102 -13.89 17.44 -4.46
CA PHE A 102 -14.71 16.32 -4.88
C PHE A 102 -14.12 15.03 -4.33
N ALA A 103 -15.00 14.13 -3.89
CA ALA A 103 -14.63 12.77 -3.56
C ALA A 103 -15.61 11.78 -4.18
N ARG A 104 -15.09 10.73 -4.78
CA ARG A 104 -15.86 9.65 -5.37
C ARG A 104 -15.11 8.35 -5.23
N ASP A 105 -15.83 7.29 -4.89
CA ASP A 105 -15.31 5.95 -4.95
C ASP A 105 -15.67 5.33 -6.31
N ILE A 106 -14.68 4.82 -7.01
CA ILE A 106 -14.87 4.04 -8.24
C ILE A 106 -14.54 2.58 -7.96
N GLU A 107 -15.11 1.68 -8.74
CA GLU A 107 -14.75 0.27 -8.68
C GLU A 107 -13.33 0.10 -9.16
N SER A 108 -12.48 -0.51 -8.32
CA SER A 108 -11.11 -0.84 -8.68
C SER A 108 -11.13 -2.13 -9.49
N ALA A 109 -11.33 -2.04 -10.80
CA ALA A 109 -11.39 -3.20 -11.67
C ALA A 109 -10.25 -3.23 -12.69
N GLY A 110 -10.09 -4.34 -13.35
CA GLY A 110 -9.36 -4.66 -14.58
C GLY A 110 -8.12 -3.86 -14.99
N GLU A 111 -8.19 -2.55 -15.02
CA GLU A 111 -7.10 -1.67 -15.47
C GLU A 111 -5.81 -1.83 -14.65
N VAL A 112 -5.94 -2.11 -13.34
CA VAL A 112 -4.79 -2.36 -12.47
C VAL A 112 -4.06 -3.62 -12.95
N VAL A 113 -4.79 -4.67 -13.30
CA VAL A 113 -4.22 -5.95 -13.73
C VAL A 113 -3.53 -5.83 -15.10
N ASP A 114 -4.14 -5.08 -16.02
CA ASP A 114 -3.53 -4.84 -17.32
C ASP A 114 -2.21 -4.05 -17.17
N THR A 115 -2.18 -3.07 -16.30
CA THR A 115 -0.97 -2.33 -15.93
C THR A 115 0.10 -3.25 -15.33
N LEU A 116 -0.29 -4.21 -14.48
CA LEU A 116 0.63 -5.18 -13.89
C LEU A 116 1.21 -6.13 -14.93
N TRP A 117 0.41 -6.55 -15.90
CA TRP A 117 0.87 -7.37 -17.01
C TRP A 117 1.97 -6.65 -17.81
N ASP A 118 1.78 -5.36 -18.09
CA ASP A 118 2.75 -4.56 -18.83
C ASP A 118 4.05 -4.31 -18.03
N LYS A 119 3.95 -4.24 -16.71
CA LYS A 119 5.09 -4.05 -15.80
C LYS A 119 5.84 -5.34 -15.47
N ALA A 120 5.26 -6.52 -15.74
CA ALA A 120 5.85 -7.79 -15.39
C ALA A 120 7.12 -8.08 -16.19
N LYS A 121 8.18 -8.54 -15.52
CA LYS A 121 9.45 -8.91 -16.19
C LYS A 121 9.29 -10.03 -17.18
N CYS A 122 8.38 -10.97 -16.91
CA CYS A 122 8.08 -12.12 -17.76
C CYS A 122 6.58 -12.18 -18.04
N GLN A 123 6.18 -12.10 -19.29
CA GLN A 123 4.79 -12.18 -19.73
C GLN A 123 4.50 -13.61 -20.20
N ASP A 124 4.47 -14.55 -19.26
CA ASP A 124 4.30 -16.00 -19.51
C ASP A 124 3.01 -16.56 -18.93
N ALA A 125 2.85 -17.89 -19.04
CA ALA A 125 1.67 -18.60 -18.55
C ALA A 125 1.52 -18.51 -17.03
N PHE A 126 2.62 -18.47 -16.27
CA PHE A 126 2.59 -18.33 -14.82
C PHE A 126 2.08 -16.95 -14.42
N THR A 127 2.68 -15.89 -14.98
CA THR A 127 2.25 -14.50 -14.73
C THR A 127 0.78 -14.32 -15.08
N ARG A 128 0.33 -14.88 -16.23
CA ARG A 128 -1.06 -14.83 -16.63
C ARG A 128 -1.98 -15.51 -15.62
N ALA A 129 -1.65 -16.71 -15.17
CA ALA A 129 -2.47 -17.46 -14.21
C ALA A 129 -2.64 -16.72 -12.86
N VAL A 130 -1.58 -16.07 -12.38
CA VAL A 130 -1.61 -15.27 -11.16
C VAL A 130 -2.47 -14.01 -11.35
N LEU A 131 -2.23 -13.25 -12.42
CA LEU A 131 -2.96 -12.01 -12.68
C LEU A 131 -4.44 -12.25 -13.04
N ASP A 132 -4.77 -13.35 -13.70
CA ASP A 132 -6.17 -13.74 -13.93
C ASP A 132 -6.90 -14.05 -12.62
N ALA A 133 -6.21 -14.62 -11.62
CA ALA A 133 -6.79 -14.82 -10.29
C ALA A 133 -7.01 -13.47 -9.57
N ASP A 134 -6.09 -12.54 -9.68
CA ASP A 134 -6.24 -11.18 -9.17
C ASP A 134 -7.42 -10.48 -9.85
N LYS A 135 -7.54 -10.56 -11.17
CA LYS A 135 -8.64 -9.95 -11.93
C LYS A 135 -10.00 -10.44 -11.47
N ARG A 136 -10.18 -11.77 -11.40
CA ARG A 136 -11.43 -12.35 -10.89
C ARG A 136 -11.72 -11.91 -9.45
N HIS A 137 -10.69 -11.78 -8.62
CA HIS A 137 -10.85 -11.30 -7.26
C HIS A 137 -11.31 -9.84 -7.22
N PHE A 138 -10.69 -8.95 -7.99
CA PHE A 138 -11.11 -7.54 -8.09
C PHE A 138 -12.56 -7.40 -8.57
N GLU A 139 -12.95 -8.16 -9.58
CA GLU A 139 -14.34 -8.19 -10.06
C GLU A 139 -15.33 -8.62 -8.96
N LEU A 140 -14.97 -9.60 -8.11
CA LEU A 140 -15.83 -10.07 -7.03
C LEU A 140 -15.95 -9.07 -5.88
N ILE A 141 -14.84 -8.47 -5.43
CA ILE A 141 -14.86 -7.51 -4.32
C ILE A 141 -15.42 -6.14 -4.72
N GLY A 142 -15.37 -5.78 -6.01
CA GLY A 142 -15.93 -4.53 -6.54
C GLY A 142 -17.47 -4.49 -6.54
N ARG A 143 -18.15 -5.64 -6.47
CA ARG A 143 -19.61 -5.70 -6.47
C ARG A 143 -20.21 -4.94 -5.28
N GLU A 144 -21.43 -4.42 -5.45
CA GLU A 144 -22.12 -3.63 -4.42
C GLU A 144 -22.30 -4.41 -3.10
N GLN A 145 -22.62 -5.68 -3.16
CA GLN A 145 -22.74 -6.58 -2.00
C GLN A 145 -21.39 -7.07 -1.46
N GLY A 146 -20.29 -6.85 -2.19
CA GLY A 146 -18.96 -7.34 -1.83
C GLY A 146 -18.88 -8.86 -1.81
N ILE A 147 -18.04 -9.40 -0.92
CA ILE A 147 -17.85 -10.84 -0.70
C ILE A 147 -18.04 -11.26 0.77
N PHE A 148 -18.20 -10.33 1.67
CA PHE A 148 -18.55 -10.49 3.09
C PHE A 148 -19.00 -9.16 3.65
N SER A 149 -19.59 -9.19 4.85
CA SER A 149 -19.93 -7.99 5.62
C SER A 149 -19.07 -7.84 6.86
N VAL A 150 -18.85 -6.58 7.26
CA VAL A 150 -18.20 -6.21 8.51
C VAL A 150 -19.06 -5.16 9.20
N GLY A 151 -19.41 -5.38 10.47
CA GLY A 151 -20.28 -4.47 11.21
C GLY A 151 -21.66 -4.29 10.55
N GLY A 152 -22.19 -5.33 9.91
CA GLY A 152 -23.48 -5.31 9.21
C GLY A 152 -23.49 -4.58 7.88
N ARG A 153 -22.33 -4.22 7.32
CA ARG A 153 -22.20 -3.54 6.02
C ARG A 153 -21.30 -4.31 5.07
N ALA A 154 -21.60 -4.28 3.79
CA ALA A 154 -20.79 -4.91 2.76
C ALA A 154 -19.39 -4.27 2.71
N TRP A 155 -18.36 -5.11 2.80
CA TRP A 155 -16.99 -4.70 2.52
C TRP A 155 -16.73 -4.82 1.02
N ARG A 156 -16.24 -3.74 0.41
CA ARG A 156 -16.05 -3.65 -1.04
C ARG A 156 -14.67 -3.16 -1.38
N GLY A 157 -14.10 -3.73 -2.44
CA GLY A 157 -12.93 -3.16 -3.10
C GLY A 157 -13.32 -1.89 -3.86
N ARG A 158 -12.58 -0.79 -3.64
CA ARG A 158 -12.83 0.51 -4.27
C ARG A 158 -11.53 1.29 -4.42
N GLN A 159 -11.59 2.34 -5.22
CA GLN A 159 -10.54 3.34 -5.32
C GLN A 159 -11.15 4.70 -5.09
N ARG A 160 -10.68 5.42 -4.08
CA ARG A 160 -11.11 6.78 -3.80
C ARG A 160 -10.36 7.76 -4.68
N GLN A 161 -11.11 8.60 -5.35
CA GLN A 161 -10.57 9.71 -6.14
C GLN A 161 -10.94 11.03 -5.51
N VAL A 162 -9.94 11.85 -5.23
CA VAL A 162 -10.13 13.18 -4.67
C VAL A 162 -9.60 14.21 -5.64
N ARG A 163 -10.42 15.23 -5.94
CA ARG A 163 -10.10 16.32 -6.87
C ARG A 163 -10.27 17.65 -6.20
N LEU A 164 -9.39 18.59 -6.55
CA LEU A 164 -9.51 20.00 -6.17
C LEU A 164 -9.63 20.84 -7.43
N ALA A 165 -10.64 21.68 -7.48
CA ALA A 165 -10.81 22.68 -8.53
C ALA A 165 -10.75 24.09 -7.93
N VAL A 166 -10.01 24.98 -8.59
CA VAL A 166 -9.98 26.41 -8.26
C VAL A 166 -10.20 27.21 -9.53
N TYR A 167 -11.23 28.03 -9.56
CA TYR A 167 -11.62 28.75 -10.77
C TYR A 167 -12.26 30.10 -10.47
N ARG A 168 -12.39 30.90 -11.52
CA ARG A 168 -13.08 32.20 -11.46
C ARG A 168 -13.85 32.44 -12.75
N TRP A 169 -15.12 32.87 -12.61
CA TRP A 169 -15.90 33.40 -13.69
C TRP A 169 -15.55 34.85 -13.89
N MET A 170 -15.23 35.26 -15.11
CA MET A 170 -14.86 36.62 -15.47
C MET A 170 -16.08 37.35 -16.03
N PRO A 171 -16.27 38.62 -15.68
CA PRO A 171 -17.43 39.39 -16.19
C PRO A 171 -17.38 39.52 -17.71
N GLU A 172 -18.55 39.74 -18.32
CA GLU A 172 -18.66 39.85 -19.78
C GLU A 172 -17.84 40.98 -20.39
N ASN A 173 -17.65 42.06 -19.65
CA ASN A 173 -16.90 43.25 -20.05
C ASN A 173 -15.42 43.20 -19.62
N ALA A 174 -14.90 42.03 -19.23
CA ALA A 174 -13.53 41.90 -18.83
C ALA A 174 -12.53 42.29 -19.94
N THR A 175 -11.59 43.16 -19.61
CA THR A 175 -10.59 43.63 -20.57
C THR A 175 -9.54 42.53 -20.81
N PRO A 176 -8.85 42.54 -21.96
CA PRO A 176 -7.72 41.60 -22.21
C PRO A 176 -6.64 41.67 -21.13
N ALA A 177 -6.44 42.83 -20.54
CA ALA A 177 -5.50 42.99 -19.43
C ALA A 177 -5.98 42.27 -18.17
N ALA A 178 -7.27 42.33 -17.85
CA ALA A 178 -7.88 41.60 -16.74
C ALA A 178 -7.81 40.07 -16.94
N LEU A 179 -8.08 39.60 -18.18
CA LEU A 179 -7.96 38.18 -18.50
C LEU A 179 -6.50 37.67 -18.35
N LYS A 180 -5.53 38.45 -18.81
CA LYS A 180 -4.11 38.14 -18.62
C LYS A 180 -3.70 38.16 -17.14
N ALA A 181 -4.22 39.11 -16.37
CA ALA A 181 -4.00 39.18 -14.92
C ALA A 181 -4.58 37.92 -14.22
N ASN A 182 -5.80 37.51 -14.55
CA ASN A 182 -6.44 36.30 -14.05
C ASN A 182 -5.59 35.04 -14.35
N LEU A 183 -5.11 34.87 -15.58
CA LEU A 183 -4.24 33.77 -15.94
C LEU A 183 -2.95 33.76 -15.12
N ASN A 184 -2.34 34.93 -14.94
CA ASN A 184 -1.12 35.04 -14.14
C ASN A 184 -1.39 34.72 -12.66
N GLN A 185 -2.53 35.12 -12.13
CA GLN A 185 -2.95 34.80 -10.77
C GLN A 185 -3.17 33.29 -10.58
N LEU A 186 -3.87 32.62 -11.51
CA LEU A 186 -4.03 31.17 -11.51
C LEU A 186 -2.64 30.45 -11.55
N LYS A 187 -1.70 30.96 -12.35
CA LYS A 187 -0.33 30.41 -12.36
C LYS A 187 0.39 30.58 -11.00
N ARG A 188 0.14 31.69 -10.27
CA ARG A 188 0.69 31.88 -8.92
C ARG A 188 0.04 30.95 -7.91
N ILE A 189 -1.30 30.81 -7.95
CA ILE A 189 -2.05 29.86 -7.12
C ILE A 189 -1.52 28.43 -7.35
N ARG A 190 -1.40 28.02 -8.63
CA ARG A 190 -0.84 26.72 -8.97
C ARG A 190 0.54 26.52 -8.38
N ARG A 191 1.43 27.50 -8.49
CA ARG A 191 2.78 27.42 -7.91
C ARG A 191 2.70 27.29 -6.38
N ALA A 192 1.89 28.11 -5.73
CA ALA A 192 1.72 28.09 -4.27
C ALA A 192 1.23 26.72 -3.77
N PHE A 193 0.32 26.06 -4.48
CA PHE A 193 -0.19 24.74 -4.09
C PHE A 193 0.86 23.62 -4.28
N LEU A 194 1.74 23.78 -5.25
CA LEU A 194 2.79 22.81 -5.54
C LEU A 194 4.09 23.07 -4.77
N GLU A 195 4.18 24.13 -3.99
CA GLU A 195 5.34 24.39 -3.14
C GLU A 195 5.44 23.36 -2.00
N PRO A 196 6.64 22.85 -1.69
CA PRO A 196 6.84 21.88 -0.61
C PRO A 196 6.36 22.37 0.76
N SER A 197 6.34 23.68 1.01
CA SER A 197 5.87 24.31 2.25
C SER A 197 4.33 24.36 2.38
N SER A 198 3.60 24.03 1.32
CA SER A 198 2.14 24.09 1.26
C SER A 198 1.50 22.76 1.73
N PHE A 199 0.59 22.19 0.94
CA PHE A 199 -0.08 20.94 1.24
C PHE A 199 0.87 19.78 1.49
N TYR A 200 1.96 19.71 0.73
CA TYR A 200 2.93 18.61 0.84
C TYR A 200 3.60 18.54 2.21
N SER A 201 3.92 19.68 2.83
CA SER A 201 4.49 19.71 4.19
C SER A 201 3.55 19.14 5.25
N GLN A 202 2.26 19.07 4.93
CA GLN A 202 1.23 18.50 5.79
C GLN A 202 0.93 17.03 5.46
N GLY A 203 1.60 16.43 4.48
CA GLY A 203 1.36 15.06 4.03
C GLY A 203 0.22 14.92 3.03
N ILE A 204 -0.26 16.02 2.45
CA ILE A 204 -1.25 16.04 1.37
C ILE A 204 -0.51 16.25 0.05
N ALA A 205 -0.53 15.26 -0.85
CA ALA A 205 0.06 15.46 -2.17
C ALA A 205 -0.94 16.08 -3.14
N VAL A 206 -0.49 17.08 -3.88
CA VAL A 206 -1.27 17.82 -4.87
C VAL A 206 -0.56 17.74 -6.21
N THR A 207 -1.21 17.19 -7.23
CA THR A 207 -0.66 17.10 -8.57
C THR A 207 -1.62 17.70 -9.59
N PRO A 208 -1.13 18.45 -10.61
CA PRO A 208 -2.02 18.99 -11.64
C PRO A 208 -2.66 17.87 -12.45
N SER A 209 -3.99 17.89 -12.57
CA SER A 209 -4.72 16.95 -13.42
C SER A 209 -4.62 17.36 -14.90
N ASN A 210 -4.46 16.40 -15.80
CA ASN A 210 -4.53 16.63 -17.25
C ASN A 210 -5.93 16.29 -17.81
N GLY A 211 -6.12 16.57 -19.09
CA GLY A 211 -7.40 16.31 -19.76
C GLY A 211 -7.80 14.83 -19.75
N GLU A 212 -6.84 13.92 -19.87
CA GLU A 212 -7.07 12.46 -19.81
C GLU A 212 -7.56 12.02 -18.43
N SER A 213 -6.89 12.47 -17.37
CA SER A 213 -7.26 12.17 -15.98
C SER A 213 -8.65 12.70 -15.62
N ILE A 214 -9.00 13.92 -16.08
CA ILE A 214 -10.32 14.49 -15.84
C ILE A 214 -11.39 13.78 -16.68
N HIS A 215 -11.07 13.42 -17.91
CA HIS A 215 -11.99 12.64 -18.75
C HIS A 215 -12.29 11.28 -18.11
N ALA A 216 -11.27 10.55 -17.72
CA ALA A 216 -11.42 9.24 -17.06
C ALA A 216 -12.22 9.34 -15.74
N TRP A 217 -12.09 10.46 -15.02
CA TRP A 217 -12.84 10.71 -13.79
C TRP A 217 -14.31 11.02 -14.04
N LEU A 218 -14.65 11.84 -15.05
CA LEU A 218 -16.00 12.27 -15.36
C LEU A 218 -16.78 11.30 -16.25
N ASP A 219 -16.07 10.55 -17.10
CA ASP A 219 -16.73 9.65 -18.08
C ASP A 219 -17.69 8.63 -17.43
N PRO A 220 -17.33 7.89 -16.36
CA PRO A 220 -18.26 6.98 -15.71
C PRO A 220 -19.43 7.69 -15.00
N PHE A 221 -19.32 8.98 -14.73
CA PHE A 221 -20.38 9.76 -14.12
C PHE A 221 -21.47 10.15 -15.13
N PHE A 222 -21.08 10.46 -16.35
CA PHE A 222 -22.00 10.79 -17.43
C PHE A 222 -22.37 9.61 -18.34
N ASN A 223 -21.57 8.53 -18.29
CA ASN A 223 -21.80 7.32 -19.08
C ASN A 223 -21.71 6.09 -18.15
N PRO A 224 -22.63 5.96 -17.18
CA PRO A 224 -22.50 4.99 -16.08
C PRO A 224 -22.67 3.53 -16.49
N SER A 225 -23.39 3.25 -17.55
CA SER A 225 -23.50 1.90 -18.08
C SER A 225 -22.56 1.75 -19.24
N GLY A 226 -21.61 0.81 -19.11
CA GLY A 226 -20.61 0.58 -20.14
C GLY A 226 -21.28 0.41 -21.51
N ILE A 227 -21.15 1.39 -22.35
CA ILE A 227 -21.45 1.23 -23.76
C ILE A 227 -20.48 0.19 -24.25
N THR A 228 -21.01 -0.96 -24.72
CA THR A 228 -20.23 -2.05 -25.27
C THR A 228 -19.31 -1.52 -26.38
N GLY A 229 -18.08 -1.29 -26.05
CA GLY A 229 -17.05 -0.77 -26.92
C GLY A 229 -15.92 -0.22 -26.06
N GLU A 230 -14.70 -0.28 -26.58
CA GLU A 230 -13.51 0.28 -25.93
C GLU A 230 -13.83 1.68 -25.40
N THR A 231 -13.55 1.93 -24.13
CA THR A 231 -13.60 3.29 -23.56
C THR A 231 -12.77 4.19 -24.46
N PRO A 232 -13.34 5.19 -25.15
CA PRO A 232 -12.56 6.00 -26.05
C PRO A 232 -11.46 6.67 -25.25
N ARG A 233 -10.22 6.35 -25.56
CA ARG A 233 -9.08 7.05 -24.95
C ARG A 233 -9.23 8.53 -25.27
N TYR A 234 -9.15 9.36 -24.25
CA TYR A 234 -9.08 10.80 -24.42
C TYR A 234 -8.00 11.12 -25.48
N ARG A 235 -8.38 11.90 -26.48
CA ARG A 235 -7.43 12.42 -27.45
C ARG A 235 -7.42 13.93 -27.30
N PRO A 236 -6.27 14.55 -27.02
CA PRO A 236 -6.20 16.00 -26.98
C PRO A 236 -6.63 16.56 -28.35
N PRO A 237 -7.28 17.73 -28.37
CA PRO A 237 -7.75 18.34 -29.60
C PRO A 237 -6.57 18.58 -30.56
N ARG A 238 -6.72 18.15 -31.80
CA ARG A 238 -5.70 18.30 -32.84
C ARG A 238 -5.86 19.57 -33.66
N SER A 239 -7.03 20.21 -33.59
CA SER A 239 -7.34 21.44 -34.32
C SER A 239 -8.43 22.23 -33.61
N VAL A 240 -8.56 23.51 -34.01
CA VAL A 240 -9.61 24.44 -33.55
C VAL A 240 -11.02 23.99 -33.97
N ILE A 241 -11.13 22.97 -34.81
CA ILE A 241 -12.41 22.46 -35.34
C ILE A 241 -12.91 21.26 -34.54
N ASP A 242 -12.10 20.72 -33.60
CA ASP A 242 -12.52 19.60 -32.76
C ASP A 242 -13.62 20.01 -31.78
N GLN A 243 -14.41 19.03 -31.39
CA GLN A 243 -15.47 19.20 -30.38
C GLN A 243 -14.90 19.65 -29.05
N ASP A 244 -15.67 20.42 -28.30
CA ASP A 244 -15.35 20.81 -26.92
C ASP A 244 -15.20 19.59 -26.02
N PHE A 245 -14.48 19.74 -24.91
CA PHE A 245 -14.32 18.70 -23.92
C PHE A 245 -15.67 18.18 -23.43
N SER A 246 -16.62 19.09 -23.16
CA SER A 246 -17.99 18.75 -22.72
C SER A 246 -18.76 17.92 -23.75
N GLU A 247 -18.61 18.21 -25.06
CA GLU A 247 -19.25 17.43 -26.12
C GLU A 247 -18.64 16.02 -26.27
N ARG A 248 -17.34 15.91 -26.10
CA ARG A 248 -16.63 14.61 -26.18
C ARG A 248 -16.91 13.70 -24.99
N LEU A 249 -17.25 14.29 -23.86
CA LEU A 249 -17.56 13.55 -22.64
C LEU A 249 -18.93 12.85 -22.72
N LEU A 250 -19.90 13.44 -23.45
CA LEU A 250 -21.26 12.93 -23.52
C LEU A 250 -21.43 11.95 -24.67
N ARG A 251 -21.69 10.69 -24.35
CA ARG A 251 -21.91 9.62 -25.35
C ARG A 251 -23.30 9.01 -25.26
N SER A 252 -23.93 9.12 -24.10
CA SER A 252 -25.26 8.58 -23.84
C SER A 252 -26.34 9.60 -24.12
N GLY A 253 -27.56 9.14 -24.45
CA GLY A 253 -28.74 9.99 -24.43
C GLY A 253 -29.01 10.50 -23.01
N ILE A 254 -29.48 11.73 -22.91
CA ILE A 254 -29.76 12.38 -21.62
C ILE A 254 -31.20 12.81 -21.58
N ARG A 255 -31.90 12.44 -20.52
CA ARG A 255 -33.30 12.79 -20.30
C ARG A 255 -33.47 13.50 -18.96
N SER A 256 -34.28 14.59 -18.94
CA SER A 256 -34.71 15.24 -17.70
C SER A 256 -36.00 14.61 -17.20
N ASP A 257 -36.08 14.34 -15.93
CA ASP A 257 -37.27 13.92 -15.22
C ASP A 257 -37.59 15.00 -14.17
N VAL A 258 -38.44 15.94 -14.58
CA VAL A 258 -38.80 17.10 -13.75
C VAL A 258 -39.64 16.66 -12.56
N GLU A 259 -40.48 15.63 -12.73
CA GLU A 259 -41.40 15.14 -11.71
C GLU A 259 -40.62 14.55 -10.51
N ASN A 260 -39.61 13.73 -10.80
CA ASN A 260 -38.78 13.07 -9.79
C ASN A 260 -37.49 13.85 -9.45
N GLY A 261 -37.23 14.94 -10.17
CA GLY A 261 -36.05 15.78 -9.99
C GLY A 261 -34.73 15.07 -10.35
N LEU A 262 -34.74 14.32 -11.45
CA LEU A 262 -33.64 13.45 -11.88
C LEU A 262 -33.13 13.81 -13.27
N TRP A 263 -31.81 13.60 -13.47
CA TRP A 263 -31.24 13.47 -14.80
C TRP A 263 -30.96 12.00 -15.06
N TRP A 264 -31.46 11.47 -16.18
CA TRP A 264 -31.25 10.11 -16.65
C TRP A 264 -30.23 10.09 -17.77
N PHE A 265 -29.27 9.20 -17.64
CA PHE A 265 -28.26 8.89 -18.65
C PHE A 265 -28.57 7.51 -19.22
N ASP A 266 -28.82 7.47 -20.54
CA ASP A 266 -29.19 6.23 -21.23
C ASP A 266 -27.95 5.36 -21.48
N GLY A 267 -28.11 4.04 -21.47
CA GLY A 267 -27.11 3.03 -21.74
C GLY A 267 -27.72 1.66 -21.68
N ASP A 268 -26.91 0.62 -21.57
CA ASP A 268 -27.42 -0.76 -21.39
C ASP A 268 -28.33 -0.84 -20.15
N LYS A 269 -27.96 -0.08 -19.13
CA LYS A 269 -28.78 0.18 -17.95
C LYS A 269 -28.88 1.69 -17.77
N PRO A 270 -30.06 2.27 -17.89
CA PRO A 270 -30.21 3.70 -17.65
C PRO A 270 -29.91 4.03 -16.18
N MET A 271 -29.20 5.12 -15.94
CA MET A 271 -28.82 5.56 -14.60
C MET A 271 -29.38 6.95 -14.33
N GLY A 272 -30.17 7.06 -13.28
CA GLY A 272 -30.66 8.32 -12.78
C GLY A 272 -29.75 8.91 -11.72
N THR A 273 -29.68 10.22 -11.65
CA THR A 273 -28.88 10.92 -10.63
C THR A 273 -29.70 12.01 -9.95
N ARG A 274 -29.69 11.99 -8.62
CA ARG A 274 -30.30 12.98 -7.73
C ARG A 274 -29.24 13.67 -6.89
N VAL A 275 -29.46 14.94 -6.59
CA VAL A 275 -28.58 15.71 -5.70
C VAL A 275 -29.24 15.93 -4.35
N MET A 276 -28.45 15.66 -3.31
CA MET A 276 -28.77 15.94 -1.91
C MET A 276 -27.83 17.02 -1.40
N GLU A 277 -28.32 17.96 -0.61
CA GLU A 277 -27.50 19.03 -0.04
C GLU A 277 -27.45 18.92 1.49
N LEU A 278 -26.32 19.29 2.06
CA LEU A 278 -26.19 19.41 3.51
C LEU A 278 -27.04 20.59 3.97
N ASP A 279 -27.97 20.33 4.88
CA ASP A 279 -28.95 21.32 5.34
C ASP A 279 -28.53 21.98 6.64
N THR A 280 -28.23 21.17 7.65
CA THR A 280 -27.78 21.65 8.95
C THR A 280 -26.55 20.91 9.43
N TRP A 281 -25.68 21.69 10.03
CA TRP A 281 -24.53 21.20 10.81
C TRP A 281 -25.06 20.99 12.22
N GLY A 282 -24.97 19.79 12.75
CA GLY A 282 -25.31 19.56 14.14
C GLY A 282 -24.50 20.48 15.08
N ASN A 283 -24.92 20.59 16.32
CA ASN A 283 -24.20 21.36 17.35
C ASN A 283 -22.87 20.69 17.77
N GLU A 284 -22.52 19.55 17.19
CA GLU A 284 -21.31 18.81 17.54
C GLU A 284 -20.16 19.22 16.62
N HIS A 285 -19.01 19.49 17.21
CA HIS A 285 -17.78 19.69 16.45
C HIS A 285 -17.32 18.36 15.87
N PHE A 286 -17.29 18.25 14.56
CA PHE A 286 -16.74 17.07 13.89
C PHE A 286 -15.24 16.96 14.16
N LEU A 287 -14.80 15.74 14.49
CA LEU A 287 -13.38 15.45 14.53
C LEU A 287 -12.79 15.53 13.13
N ALA A 288 -11.61 16.09 13.01
CA ALA A 288 -10.91 16.18 11.74
C ALA A 288 -10.70 14.78 11.17
N GLY A 289 -11.09 14.59 9.92
CA GLY A 289 -10.96 13.31 9.23
C GLY A 289 -12.06 12.28 9.48
N ALA A 290 -13.04 12.53 10.35
CA ALA A 290 -14.09 11.55 10.69
C ALA A 290 -14.96 11.10 9.49
N VAL A 291 -14.99 11.85 8.42
CA VAL A 291 -15.77 11.51 7.21
C VAL A 291 -15.02 10.54 6.31
N PHE A 292 -13.71 10.70 6.13
CA PHE A 292 -12.92 10.00 5.14
C PHE A 292 -11.76 9.18 5.70
N GLY A 293 -11.26 9.55 6.87
CA GLY A 293 -10.12 8.95 7.54
C GLY A 293 -10.49 8.32 8.88
N GLU A 294 -9.56 7.66 9.50
CA GLU A 294 -9.75 7.10 10.84
C GLU A 294 -9.26 8.08 11.88
N VAL A 295 -10.10 8.36 12.86
CA VAL A 295 -9.75 9.23 13.99
C VAL A 295 -9.37 8.38 15.19
N SER A 296 -8.25 8.70 15.81
CA SER A 296 -7.84 8.12 17.07
C SER A 296 -8.47 8.93 18.21
N GLU A 297 -9.44 8.34 18.93
CA GLU A 297 -9.87 8.91 20.21
C GLU A 297 -8.82 8.59 21.27
N ASP A 298 -8.58 9.50 22.19
CA ASP A 298 -7.74 9.24 23.35
C ASP A 298 -8.48 8.26 24.28
N VAL A 299 -8.07 6.99 24.26
CA VAL A 299 -8.63 5.96 25.14
C VAL A 299 -7.74 5.81 26.36
N PRO A 300 -8.30 5.70 27.58
CA PRO A 300 -7.53 5.42 28.77
C PRO A 300 -6.66 4.16 28.65
N GLU A 301 -5.48 4.20 29.26
CA GLU A 301 -4.55 3.08 29.30
C GLU A 301 -5.25 1.79 29.79
N GLY A 302 -5.28 0.75 28.96
CA GLY A 302 -5.85 -0.56 29.29
C GLY A 302 -7.20 -0.88 28.63
N GLU A 303 -7.84 0.05 27.96
CA GLU A 303 -9.05 -0.22 27.18
C GLU A 303 -8.72 -0.46 25.70
N LYS A 304 -9.31 -1.53 25.12
CA LYS A 304 -9.18 -1.76 23.68
C LYS A 304 -10.00 -0.72 22.92
N GLN A 305 -9.34 0.08 22.13
CA GLN A 305 -10.00 1.02 21.23
C GLN A 305 -10.82 0.26 20.18
N ALA A 306 -12.13 0.28 20.32
CA ALA A 306 -13.04 -0.18 19.28
C ALA A 306 -13.09 0.90 18.17
N ARG A 307 -12.13 0.89 17.27
CA ARG A 307 -12.19 1.77 16.09
C ARG A 307 -13.26 1.26 15.13
N PRO A 308 -14.15 2.11 14.65
CA PRO A 308 -15.15 1.71 13.68
C PRO A 308 -14.44 1.20 12.40
N HIS A 309 -14.95 0.11 11.85
CA HIS A 309 -14.38 -0.46 10.62
C HIS A 309 -14.66 0.45 9.41
N HIS A 310 -15.81 1.12 9.42
CA HIS A 310 -16.23 2.03 8.36
C HIS A 310 -16.26 3.47 8.85
N VAL A 311 -15.75 4.39 8.04
CA VAL A 311 -15.95 5.82 8.20
C VAL A 311 -17.22 6.24 7.46
N LEU A 312 -17.71 7.46 7.71
CA LEU A 312 -18.98 7.94 7.16
C LEU A 312 -19.06 7.74 5.63
N PHE A 313 -18.03 8.11 4.90
CA PHE A 313 -18.04 8.01 3.44
C PHE A 313 -18.06 6.57 2.92
N ASP A 314 -17.48 5.61 3.67
CA ASP A 314 -17.52 4.19 3.30
C ASP A 314 -18.93 3.61 3.37
N GLU A 315 -19.79 4.21 4.18
CA GLU A 315 -21.17 3.77 4.40
C GLU A 315 -22.14 4.26 3.31
N LEU A 316 -21.70 5.22 2.48
CA LEU A 316 -22.58 5.81 1.46
C LEU A 316 -22.90 4.81 0.33
N PRO A 317 -24.06 4.93 -0.30
CA PRO A 317 -24.42 4.13 -1.46
C PRO A 317 -23.36 4.20 -2.57
N SER A 318 -23.20 3.09 -3.31
CA SER A 318 -22.24 3.00 -4.42
C SER A 318 -22.50 4.10 -5.46
N GLY A 319 -21.44 4.66 -6.04
CA GLY A 319 -21.53 5.73 -7.04
C GLY A 319 -21.82 7.12 -6.46
N THR A 320 -21.93 7.24 -5.14
CA THR A 320 -22.09 8.57 -4.52
C THR A 320 -20.85 9.43 -4.76
N MET A 321 -21.03 10.66 -5.27
CA MET A 321 -19.99 11.67 -5.37
C MET A 321 -20.32 12.83 -4.43
N MET A 322 -19.34 13.21 -3.60
CA MET A 322 -19.40 14.42 -2.78
C MET A 322 -18.82 15.59 -3.57
N ALA A 323 -19.49 16.72 -3.53
CA ALA A 323 -19.04 18.00 -4.05
C ALA A 323 -19.10 19.05 -2.95
N MET A 324 -17.96 19.54 -2.49
CA MET A 324 -17.83 20.62 -1.53
C MET A 324 -17.45 21.88 -2.28
N THR A 325 -18.29 22.91 -2.22
CA THR A 325 -18.06 24.20 -2.87
C THR A 325 -17.83 25.28 -1.82
N LEU A 326 -16.72 26.00 -1.93
CA LEU A 326 -16.29 27.05 -1.02
C LEU A 326 -16.09 28.36 -1.77
N LEU A 327 -16.63 29.45 -1.22
CA LEU A 327 -16.48 30.81 -1.71
C LEU A 327 -15.59 31.59 -0.75
N PRO A 328 -14.32 31.80 -1.10
CA PRO A 328 -13.41 32.62 -0.31
C PRO A 328 -13.93 34.03 -0.05
N GLN A 329 -13.81 34.49 1.18
CA GLN A 329 -14.18 35.82 1.58
C GLN A 329 -13.11 36.49 2.42
N THR A 330 -12.88 37.78 2.18
CA THR A 330 -12.05 38.57 3.09
C THR A 330 -12.80 38.86 4.39
N LYS A 331 -12.07 39.10 5.47
CA LYS A 331 -12.68 39.52 6.75
C LYS A 331 -13.60 40.73 6.59
N ALA A 332 -13.20 41.69 5.74
CA ALA A 332 -13.99 42.88 5.47
C ALA A 332 -15.32 42.55 4.77
N GLN A 333 -15.32 41.66 3.78
CA GLN A 333 -16.53 41.17 3.09
C GLN A 333 -17.44 40.41 4.05
N SER A 334 -16.89 39.52 4.88
CA SER A 334 -17.68 38.78 5.88
C SER A 334 -18.34 39.74 6.88
N ARG A 335 -17.61 40.71 7.42
CA ARG A 335 -18.12 41.73 8.34
C ARG A 335 -19.19 42.60 7.68
N ALA A 336 -18.94 43.09 6.49
CA ALA A 336 -19.94 43.92 5.77
C ALA A 336 -21.24 43.16 5.52
N ARG A 337 -21.15 41.85 5.33
CA ARG A 337 -22.29 40.97 5.13
C ARG A 337 -23.01 40.67 6.44
N LEU A 338 -22.32 40.38 7.52
CA LEU A 338 -22.89 40.23 8.87
C LEU A 338 -23.59 41.48 9.33
N HIS A 339 -23.00 42.65 9.08
CA HIS A 339 -23.61 43.95 9.39
C HIS A 339 -24.95 44.16 8.63
N ARG A 340 -25.01 43.82 7.34
CA ARG A 340 -26.24 43.89 6.55
C ARG A 340 -27.35 43.00 7.08
N VAL A 341 -27.00 41.74 7.48
CA VAL A 341 -27.98 40.81 8.07
C VAL A 341 -28.47 41.33 9.41
N ARG A 342 -27.57 41.83 10.25
CA ARG A 342 -27.88 42.43 11.54
C ARG A 342 -28.80 43.64 11.40
N GLU A 343 -28.54 44.53 10.43
CA GLU A 343 -29.40 45.68 10.14
C GLU A 343 -30.75 45.33 9.56
N ALA A 344 -30.83 44.22 8.78
CA ALA A 344 -32.10 43.73 8.25
C ALA A 344 -32.98 43.07 9.34
N ALA A 345 -32.39 42.62 10.43
CA ALA A 345 -33.10 41.97 11.56
C ALA A 345 -33.77 43.05 12.46
N VAL A 346 -34.75 43.77 11.94
CA VAL A 346 -35.48 44.84 12.63
C VAL A 346 -36.77 44.30 13.22
N GLY A 347 -36.96 44.43 14.54
CA GLY A 347 -38.14 43.96 15.25
C GLY A 347 -37.83 43.51 16.67
N GLU A 348 -38.89 43.31 17.47
CA GLU A 348 -38.83 42.86 18.87
C GLU A 348 -39.04 41.34 19.00
N GLU A 349 -39.18 40.64 17.89
CA GLU A 349 -39.35 39.18 17.92
C GLU A 349 -38.08 38.49 18.45
N PRO A 350 -38.21 37.47 19.36
CA PRO A 350 -37.06 36.76 19.91
C PRO A 350 -36.13 36.17 18.86
N ALA A 351 -36.66 35.72 17.73
CA ALA A 351 -35.87 35.20 16.62
C ALA A 351 -34.95 36.24 16.01
N LEU A 352 -35.44 37.50 15.87
CA LEU A 352 -34.63 38.59 15.31
C LEU A 352 -33.55 39.06 16.31
N GLU A 353 -33.86 39.00 17.61
CA GLU A 353 -32.85 39.29 18.65
C GLU A 353 -31.75 38.23 18.63
N THR A 354 -32.09 36.94 18.49
CA THR A 354 -31.13 35.87 18.33
C THR A 354 -30.20 36.10 17.13
N ILE A 355 -30.77 36.45 15.97
CA ILE A 355 -29.96 36.74 14.78
C ILE A 355 -28.98 37.91 15.01
N ARG A 356 -29.45 39.00 15.70
CA ARG A 356 -28.53 40.12 16.04
C ARG A 356 -27.39 39.69 16.94
N ASN A 357 -27.68 38.94 17.98
CA ASN A 357 -26.67 38.42 18.92
C ASN A 357 -25.68 37.50 18.22
N GLU A 358 -26.15 36.57 17.40
CA GLU A 358 -25.28 35.67 16.61
C GLU A 358 -24.38 36.46 15.63
N CYS A 359 -24.94 37.51 14.98
CA CYS A 359 -24.13 38.39 14.12
C CYS A 359 -23.03 39.14 14.91
N ASP A 360 -23.28 39.55 16.13
CA ASP A 360 -22.29 40.20 16.99
C ASP A 360 -21.21 39.21 17.46
N ASP A 361 -21.60 38.00 17.85
CA ASP A 361 -20.69 36.94 18.20
C ASP A 361 -19.78 36.55 17.01
N PHE A 362 -20.37 36.39 15.83
CA PHE A 362 -19.60 36.06 14.62
C PHE A 362 -18.63 37.16 14.23
N ASN A 363 -18.97 38.43 14.44
CA ASN A 363 -18.04 39.55 14.21
C ASN A 363 -16.79 39.49 15.09
N VAL A 364 -16.91 38.97 16.30
CA VAL A 364 -15.75 38.74 17.18
C VAL A 364 -14.92 37.57 16.69
N LEU A 365 -15.57 36.47 16.29
CA LEU A 365 -14.90 35.23 15.85
C LEU A 365 -14.19 35.36 14.50
N VAL A 366 -14.72 36.17 13.56
CA VAL A 366 -14.12 36.44 12.23
C VAL A 366 -12.68 36.98 12.33
N GLU A 367 -12.29 37.56 13.46
CA GLU A 367 -10.90 37.99 13.65
C GLU A 367 -9.92 36.82 13.67
N LYS A 368 -10.33 35.70 14.24
CA LYS A 368 -9.49 34.51 14.44
C LYS A 368 -9.76 33.43 13.41
N HIS A 369 -11.01 33.26 13.00
CA HIS A 369 -11.47 32.17 12.16
C HIS A 369 -12.03 32.70 10.83
N PRO A 370 -11.61 32.19 9.67
CA PRO A 370 -12.15 32.60 8.37
C PRO A 370 -13.60 32.16 8.21
N LEU A 371 -14.51 33.15 8.09
CA LEU A 371 -15.93 32.92 7.77
C LEU A 371 -16.11 33.04 6.26
N TRP A 372 -16.34 31.90 5.63
CA TRP A 372 -16.58 31.82 4.19
C TRP A 372 -18.05 31.50 3.89
N ARG A 373 -18.35 31.29 2.64
CA ARG A 373 -19.60 30.65 2.22
C ARG A 373 -19.30 29.32 1.59
N GLY A 374 -20.19 28.36 1.80
CA GLY A 374 -19.98 27.03 1.27
C GLY A 374 -21.23 26.17 1.28
N GLN A 375 -21.15 25.05 0.57
CA GLN A 375 -22.16 24.01 0.54
C GLN A 375 -21.49 22.66 0.25
N VAL A 376 -22.07 21.59 0.80
CA VAL A 376 -21.71 20.21 0.50
C VAL A 376 -22.92 19.55 -0.16
N ALA A 377 -22.72 19.03 -1.35
CA ALA A 377 -23.71 18.29 -2.10
C ALA A 377 -23.27 16.85 -2.37
N PHE A 378 -24.23 15.94 -2.47
CA PHE A 378 -24.02 14.54 -2.75
C PHE A 378 -24.84 14.14 -3.97
N TYR A 379 -24.16 13.60 -4.98
CA TYR A 379 -24.78 13.01 -6.15
C TYR A 379 -25.05 11.54 -5.87
N VAL A 380 -26.30 11.14 -5.90
CA VAL A 380 -26.75 9.76 -5.66
C VAL A 380 -27.26 9.18 -6.95
N GLN A 381 -26.69 8.06 -7.38
CA GLN A 381 -27.04 7.38 -8.63
C GLN A 381 -27.81 6.09 -8.35
N GLY A 382 -28.73 5.73 -9.28
CA GLY A 382 -29.49 4.50 -9.21
C GLY A 382 -30.13 4.11 -10.54
N GLU A 383 -30.51 2.83 -10.69
CA GLU A 383 -31.05 2.25 -11.92
C GLU A 383 -32.56 2.49 -12.10
N SER A 384 -33.26 2.87 -11.03
CA SER A 384 -34.69 3.19 -11.03
C SER A 384 -35.03 4.28 -10.02
N VAL A 385 -36.23 4.86 -10.11
CA VAL A 385 -36.71 5.84 -9.13
C VAL A 385 -36.76 5.22 -7.73
N ASP A 386 -37.28 4.01 -7.60
CA ASP A 386 -37.37 3.30 -6.33
C ASP A 386 -35.98 3.04 -5.71
N ASP A 387 -34.99 2.65 -6.54
CA ASP A 387 -33.60 2.45 -6.11
C ASP A 387 -32.98 3.77 -5.63
N ILE A 388 -33.19 4.88 -6.38
CA ILE A 388 -32.70 6.19 -5.97
C ILE A 388 -33.36 6.65 -4.66
N ASP A 389 -34.64 6.39 -4.49
CA ASP A 389 -35.37 6.75 -3.27
C ASP A 389 -34.85 5.94 -2.07
N ALA A 390 -34.60 4.64 -2.25
CA ALA A 390 -34.00 3.79 -1.21
C ALA A 390 -32.58 4.26 -0.85
N ARG A 391 -31.73 4.54 -1.85
CA ARG A 391 -30.36 5.06 -1.66
C ARG A 391 -30.34 6.42 -0.99
N THR A 392 -31.26 7.30 -1.40
CA THR A 392 -31.42 8.63 -0.78
C THR A 392 -31.85 8.53 0.68
N GLN A 393 -32.79 7.61 0.99
CA GLN A 393 -33.21 7.37 2.36
C GLN A 393 -32.10 6.76 3.22
N SER A 394 -31.31 5.84 2.66
CA SER A 394 -30.11 5.30 3.32
C SER A 394 -29.11 6.43 3.64
N LEU A 395 -28.83 7.27 2.67
CA LEU A 395 -27.96 8.43 2.85
C LEU A 395 -28.42 9.32 4.01
N ARG A 396 -29.72 9.67 4.05
CA ARG A 396 -30.32 10.45 5.15
C ARG A 396 -30.15 9.78 6.51
N SER A 397 -30.39 8.49 6.57
CA SER A 397 -30.25 7.72 7.81
C SER A 397 -28.82 7.76 8.34
N ILE A 398 -27.84 7.61 7.44
CA ILE A 398 -26.40 7.64 7.77
C ILE A 398 -26.02 9.02 8.32
N PHE A 399 -26.43 10.08 7.67
CA PHE A 399 -26.11 11.44 8.12
C PHE A 399 -26.82 11.80 9.43
N ASN A 400 -28.11 11.47 9.56
CA ASN A 400 -28.86 11.70 10.79
C ASN A 400 -28.26 10.98 12.00
N SER A 401 -27.74 9.76 11.80
CA SER A 401 -27.08 9.01 12.89
C SER A 401 -25.77 9.67 13.37
N ARG A 402 -25.23 10.60 12.58
CA ARG A 402 -24.01 11.38 12.88
C ARG A 402 -24.33 12.84 13.24
N GLY A 403 -25.60 13.16 13.53
CA GLY A 403 -26.01 14.54 13.89
C GLY A 403 -26.02 15.54 12.73
N LEU A 404 -25.88 15.08 11.48
CA LEU A 404 -25.95 15.89 10.28
C LEU A 404 -27.33 15.74 9.61
N SER A 405 -27.88 16.80 9.06
CA SER A 405 -29.09 16.75 8.26
C SER A 405 -28.79 17.03 6.79
N ILE A 406 -29.33 16.21 5.92
CA ILE A 406 -29.28 16.43 4.47
C ILE A 406 -30.69 16.54 3.90
N ARG A 407 -30.85 17.44 2.96
CA ARG A 407 -32.12 17.68 2.30
C ARG A 407 -32.09 17.32 0.82
N PHE A 408 -33.19 16.86 0.30
CA PHE A 408 -33.47 16.86 -1.13
C PHE A 408 -34.14 18.19 -1.50
N ILE A 409 -33.60 18.83 -2.51
CA ILE A 409 -34.20 20.05 -3.07
C ILE A 409 -35.48 19.66 -3.78
N LYS A 410 -36.63 20.09 -3.24
CA LYS A 410 -37.92 19.91 -3.90
C LYS A 410 -38.14 21.02 -4.93
N ASN A 411 -38.77 20.64 -6.02
CA ASN A 411 -39.18 21.61 -7.03
C ASN A 411 -40.14 22.64 -6.41
N ASN A 412 -39.69 23.87 -6.27
CA ASN A 412 -40.46 25.01 -5.78
C ASN A 412 -40.14 26.25 -6.64
N ASP A 413 -40.73 27.37 -6.34
CA ASP A 413 -40.58 28.60 -7.12
C ASP A 413 -39.16 29.19 -7.12
N GLN A 414 -38.26 28.71 -6.25
CA GLN A 414 -36.94 29.26 -6.08
C GLN A 414 -35.82 28.28 -6.44
N GLU A 415 -36.06 26.97 -6.32
CA GLU A 415 -35.04 25.94 -6.51
C GLU A 415 -35.54 24.80 -7.41
N SER A 416 -34.73 24.41 -8.39
CA SER A 416 -34.99 23.26 -9.26
C SER A 416 -33.99 22.16 -8.98
N PRO A 417 -34.44 20.92 -8.70
CA PRO A 417 -33.51 19.77 -8.54
C PRO A 417 -32.64 19.54 -9.76
N LEU A 418 -33.16 19.78 -10.96
CA LEU A 418 -32.40 19.65 -12.20
C LEU A 418 -31.29 20.69 -12.32
N ASP A 419 -31.51 21.91 -11.85
CA ASP A 419 -30.51 22.97 -11.84
C ASP A 419 -29.44 22.71 -10.76
N SER A 420 -29.86 22.20 -9.61
CA SER A 420 -28.94 21.78 -8.54
C SER A 420 -27.95 20.75 -9.00
N TYR A 421 -28.36 19.79 -9.83
CA TYR A 421 -27.43 18.83 -10.46
C TYR A 421 -26.32 19.54 -11.23
N LEU A 422 -26.64 20.50 -12.06
CA LEU A 422 -25.67 21.24 -12.86
C LEU A 422 -24.80 22.15 -12.00
N ARG A 423 -25.42 22.83 -11.02
CA ARG A 423 -24.73 23.82 -10.16
C ARG A 423 -23.51 23.30 -9.46
N TRP A 424 -23.58 22.10 -8.88
CA TRP A 424 -22.49 21.53 -8.09
C TRP A 424 -21.46 20.73 -8.89
N LEU A 425 -21.65 20.59 -10.21
CA LEU A 425 -20.64 20.02 -11.08
C LEU A 425 -19.33 20.85 -11.02
N PRO A 426 -18.18 20.23 -11.30
CA PRO A 426 -16.91 20.94 -11.26
C PRO A 426 -16.93 22.21 -12.12
N MET A 427 -16.57 23.35 -11.51
CA MET A 427 -16.49 24.67 -12.13
C MET A 427 -17.80 25.27 -12.64
N ASN A 428 -18.95 24.69 -12.34
CA ASN A 428 -20.23 25.18 -12.84
C ASN A 428 -20.98 26.14 -11.89
N TYR A 429 -20.59 26.22 -10.63
CA TYR A 429 -21.10 27.23 -9.71
C TYR A 429 -20.67 28.64 -10.15
N HIS A 430 -21.62 29.53 -10.36
CA HIS A 430 -21.37 30.90 -10.83
C HIS A 430 -21.66 31.91 -9.71
N PRO A 431 -20.66 32.50 -9.03
CA PRO A 431 -20.91 33.38 -7.88
C PRO A 431 -21.87 34.54 -8.12
N GLU A 432 -21.79 35.21 -9.25
CA GLU A 432 -22.65 36.35 -9.54
C GLU A 432 -24.12 35.97 -9.75
N ARG A 433 -24.37 34.76 -10.31
CA ARG A 433 -25.71 34.22 -10.54
C ARG A 433 -26.28 33.59 -9.28
N ASP A 434 -25.50 32.63 -8.72
CA ASP A 434 -25.96 31.69 -7.70
C ASP A 434 -25.90 32.28 -6.29
N ASP A 435 -25.06 33.29 -6.07
CA ASP A 435 -24.91 33.99 -4.80
C ASP A 435 -26.17 34.77 -4.38
N LYS A 436 -26.93 35.29 -5.35
CA LYS A 436 -28.19 36.00 -5.12
C LYS A 436 -29.28 35.14 -4.51
N LEU A 437 -29.20 33.82 -4.73
CA LEU A 437 -30.17 32.85 -4.26
C LEU A 437 -29.70 32.09 -2.98
N TRP A 438 -28.60 32.50 -2.41
CA TRP A 438 -28.07 31.95 -1.14
C TRP A 438 -27.86 30.43 -1.12
N TYR A 439 -27.52 29.82 -2.24
CA TYR A 439 -27.25 28.38 -2.30
C TYR A 439 -26.05 27.94 -1.45
N CYS A 440 -25.10 28.84 -1.22
CA CYS A 440 -24.02 28.64 -0.27
C CYS A 440 -24.29 29.39 1.03
N GLY A 441 -24.41 28.68 2.14
CA GLY A 441 -24.56 29.25 3.48
C GLY A 441 -23.24 29.77 4.05
N TRP A 442 -23.29 30.44 5.20
CA TRP A 442 -22.08 30.79 5.95
C TRP A 442 -21.52 29.59 6.65
N VAL A 443 -20.19 29.45 6.57
CA VAL A 443 -19.45 28.32 7.11
C VAL A 443 -18.11 28.80 7.66
N TRP A 444 -17.68 28.25 8.75
CA TRP A 444 -16.31 28.37 9.16
C TRP A 444 -15.45 27.48 8.29
N LEU A 445 -14.38 28.03 7.70
CA LEU A 445 -13.52 27.27 6.79
C LEU A 445 -12.93 26.05 7.50
N GLU A 446 -12.54 26.17 8.75
CA GLU A 446 -11.95 25.10 9.55
C GLU A 446 -12.94 23.93 9.72
N ASP A 447 -14.24 24.21 9.94
CA ASP A 447 -15.26 23.17 10.07
C ASP A 447 -15.52 22.47 8.73
N MET A 448 -15.53 23.21 7.63
CA MET A 448 -15.61 22.62 6.30
C MET A 448 -14.42 21.72 6.00
N LEU A 449 -13.23 22.14 6.39
CA LEU A 449 -12.02 21.34 6.20
C LEU A 449 -12.05 20.06 7.04
N ARG A 450 -12.68 20.03 8.22
CA ARG A 450 -12.89 18.80 8.99
C ARG A 450 -13.69 17.74 8.24
N LEU A 451 -14.63 18.16 7.41
CA LEU A 451 -15.46 17.29 6.57
C LEU A 451 -14.86 17.03 5.18
N SER A 452 -13.74 17.66 4.87
CA SER A 452 -13.18 17.61 3.52
C SER A 452 -12.50 16.26 3.22
N PRO A 453 -12.42 15.88 1.94
CA PRO A 453 -11.71 14.69 1.50
C PRO A 453 -10.18 14.87 1.46
N LEU A 454 -9.64 15.87 2.14
CA LEU A 454 -8.20 16.06 2.32
C LEU A 454 -7.60 15.07 3.33
N PHE A 455 -8.44 14.37 4.05
CA PHE A 455 -8.10 13.30 4.98
C PHE A 455 -8.49 11.95 4.40
N GLY A 456 -7.72 10.92 4.69
CA GLY A 456 -7.97 9.60 4.13
C GLY A 456 -7.25 8.50 4.89
N ARG A 457 -7.30 7.32 4.33
CA ARG A 457 -6.62 6.13 4.82
C ARG A 457 -5.35 5.85 4.03
N ALA A 458 -4.54 4.93 4.56
CA ALA A 458 -3.34 4.46 3.92
C ALA A 458 -3.60 3.79 2.55
N THR A 459 -2.75 4.07 1.58
CA THR A 459 -2.76 3.46 0.24
C THR A 459 -1.40 2.87 -0.16
N GLY A 460 -0.45 2.80 0.78
CA GLY A 460 0.89 2.28 0.55
C GLY A 460 1.83 3.31 -0.07
N THR A 461 2.77 2.80 -0.83
CA THR A 461 3.77 3.60 -1.56
C THR A 461 3.33 3.96 -2.98
N GLY A 462 2.22 3.40 -3.44
CA GLY A 462 1.78 3.47 -4.84
C GLY A 462 2.44 2.44 -5.74
N SER A 463 3.23 1.53 -5.19
CA SER A 463 3.80 0.40 -5.91
C SER A 463 2.89 -0.82 -5.82
N ASP A 464 2.96 -1.70 -6.83
CA ASP A 464 1.91 -2.69 -7.07
C ASP A 464 2.32 -4.15 -6.76
N LEU A 465 3.52 -4.40 -6.18
CA LEU A 465 3.96 -5.79 -5.98
C LEU A 465 3.05 -6.51 -4.99
N PHE A 466 2.96 -6.03 -3.76
CA PHE A 466 2.06 -6.55 -2.76
C PHE A 466 0.82 -5.67 -2.71
N GLN A 467 -0.30 -6.22 -3.09
CA GLN A 467 -1.58 -5.54 -3.08
C GLN A 467 -2.43 -6.08 -1.94
N TYR A 468 -2.61 -5.22 -0.97
CA TYR A 468 -3.53 -5.38 0.14
C TYR A 468 -4.61 -4.30 0.04
N TYR A 469 -5.35 -4.12 1.11
CA TYR A 469 -6.42 -3.12 1.16
C TYR A 469 -6.32 -2.34 2.47
N ASN A 470 -6.79 -1.11 2.48
CA ASN A 470 -7.14 -0.47 3.75
C ASN A 470 -8.52 -0.96 4.22
N ARG A 471 -8.95 -0.59 5.42
CA ARG A 471 -10.27 -0.99 5.95
C ARG A 471 -11.43 -0.61 5.05
N GLY A 472 -11.33 0.51 4.34
CA GLY A 472 -12.33 0.98 3.40
C GLY A 472 -12.42 0.20 2.10
N GLY A 473 -11.52 -0.78 1.88
CA GLY A 473 -11.47 -1.57 0.65
C GLY A 473 -10.65 -0.92 -0.47
N GLU A 474 -9.95 0.17 -0.19
CA GLU A 474 -9.06 0.82 -1.15
C GLU A 474 -7.73 0.08 -1.21
N LEU A 475 -7.15 -0.04 -2.41
CA LEU A 475 -5.88 -0.72 -2.59
C LEU A 475 -4.75 -0.05 -1.80
N LEU A 476 -3.98 -0.86 -1.11
CA LEU A 476 -2.75 -0.50 -0.42
C LEU A 476 -1.62 -1.34 -0.99
N GLY A 477 -0.76 -0.69 -1.74
CA GLY A 477 0.33 -1.36 -2.45
C GLY A 477 1.71 -0.92 -1.98
N PHE A 478 2.65 -1.86 -1.91
CA PHE A 478 4.08 -1.58 -1.70
C PHE A 478 4.96 -2.64 -2.35
N ASP A 479 6.18 -2.28 -2.64
CA ASP A 479 7.17 -3.15 -3.32
C ASP A 479 8.52 -3.06 -2.62
N PRO A 480 8.84 -4.02 -1.74
CA PRO A 480 10.13 -4.01 -1.05
C PRO A 480 11.35 -4.00 -1.98
N LEU A 481 11.22 -4.50 -3.22
CA LEU A 481 12.33 -4.51 -4.18
C LEU A 481 12.51 -3.19 -4.95
N LYS A 482 11.57 -2.26 -4.82
CA LYS A 482 11.62 -0.93 -5.47
C LYS A 482 11.62 0.23 -4.50
N ASP A 483 10.83 0.10 -3.42
CA ASP A 483 10.49 1.21 -2.53
C ASP A 483 11.47 1.34 -1.35
N TYR A 484 12.51 0.53 -1.29
CA TYR A 484 13.48 0.58 -0.21
C TYR A 484 14.36 1.83 -0.27
N SER A 485 14.78 2.31 0.89
CA SER A 485 15.78 3.38 1.05
C SER A 485 17.19 2.81 1.16
N SER A 486 17.35 1.73 1.92
CA SER A 486 18.63 1.12 2.22
C SER A 486 18.74 -0.31 1.71
N ASN A 487 17.72 -1.13 1.92
CA ASN A 487 17.70 -2.54 1.49
C ASN A 487 16.28 -3.10 1.38
N ALA A 488 16.14 -4.24 0.68
CA ALA A 488 14.86 -4.94 0.50
C ALA A 488 14.74 -6.19 1.42
N HIS A 489 15.48 -6.24 2.53
CA HIS A 489 15.27 -7.27 3.53
C HIS A 489 13.95 -7.08 4.23
N LEU A 490 13.26 -8.18 4.54
CA LEU A 490 11.90 -8.14 5.08
C LEU A 490 11.75 -9.13 6.24
N ASN A 491 11.17 -8.65 7.34
CA ASN A 491 10.70 -9.48 8.44
C ASN A 491 9.17 -9.57 8.42
N LEU A 492 8.61 -10.77 8.50
CA LEU A 492 7.18 -10.99 8.64
C LEU A 492 6.89 -11.69 9.97
N PHE A 493 6.12 -11.03 10.80
CA PHE A 493 5.70 -11.54 12.11
C PHE A 493 4.22 -11.85 12.11
N GLY A 494 3.88 -13.03 12.61
CA GLY A 494 2.50 -13.41 12.74
C GLY A 494 2.32 -14.69 13.54
N PRO A 495 1.63 -14.62 14.70
CA PRO A 495 1.36 -15.78 15.53
C PRO A 495 0.56 -16.85 14.77
N SER A 496 0.50 -18.04 15.33
CA SER A 496 -0.26 -19.14 14.73
C SER A 496 -1.73 -18.73 14.48
N GLY A 497 -2.24 -19.03 13.28
CA GLY A 497 -3.60 -18.62 12.86
C GLY A 497 -3.76 -17.17 12.41
N SER A 498 -2.71 -16.36 12.40
CA SER A 498 -2.76 -14.99 11.88
C SER A 498 -2.88 -14.89 10.35
N GLY A 499 -2.71 -16.00 9.63
CA GLY A 499 -2.70 -16.03 8.17
C GLY A 499 -1.31 -15.92 7.54
N LYS A 500 -0.24 -16.11 8.32
CA LYS A 500 1.17 -16.01 7.89
C LYS A 500 1.44 -16.79 6.60
N SER A 501 1.14 -18.09 6.55
CA SER A 501 1.44 -18.95 5.39
C SER A 501 0.69 -18.52 4.13
N ALA A 502 -0.58 -18.18 4.23
CA ALA A 502 -1.36 -17.69 3.08
C ALA A 502 -0.84 -16.34 2.57
N THR A 503 -0.42 -15.45 3.48
CA THR A 503 0.19 -14.17 3.12
C THR A 503 1.52 -14.40 2.41
N LEU A 504 2.39 -15.26 2.93
CA LEU A 504 3.69 -15.59 2.30
C LEU A 504 3.54 -16.22 0.92
N VAL A 505 2.64 -17.20 0.78
CA VAL A 505 2.38 -17.83 -0.54
C VAL A 505 1.86 -16.78 -1.53
N GLY A 506 0.95 -15.92 -1.11
CA GLY A 506 0.50 -14.79 -1.93
C GLY A 506 1.62 -13.84 -2.33
N GLN A 507 2.50 -13.50 -1.39
CA GLN A 507 3.68 -12.68 -1.67
C GLN A 507 4.63 -13.37 -2.66
N CYS A 508 4.91 -14.67 -2.49
CA CYS A 508 5.74 -15.44 -3.41
C CYS A 508 5.12 -15.54 -4.82
N LEU A 509 3.81 -15.75 -4.94
CA LEU A 509 3.12 -15.79 -6.23
C LEU A 509 3.29 -14.46 -6.98
N ARG A 510 3.03 -13.35 -6.31
CA ARG A 510 3.15 -12.02 -6.94
C ARG A 510 4.59 -11.64 -7.21
N LEU A 511 5.51 -11.96 -6.30
CA LEU A 511 6.94 -11.76 -6.49
C LEU A 511 7.44 -12.47 -7.75
N MET A 512 7.05 -13.73 -7.93
CA MET A 512 7.43 -14.51 -9.10
C MET A 512 6.70 -14.06 -10.37
N ALA A 513 5.47 -13.57 -10.28
CA ALA A 513 4.75 -13.03 -11.43
C ALA A 513 5.34 -11.71 -11.94
N LEU A 514 5.72 -10.78 -11.06
CA LEU A 514 6.10 -9.42 -11.44
C LEU A 514 7.62 -9.23 -11.58
N HIS A 515 8.40 -9.73 -10.62
CA HIS A 515 9.86 -9.51 -10.58
C HIS A 515 10.69 -10.69 -11.06
N ARG A 516 10.17 -11.91 -10.96
CA ARG A 516 10.88 -13.14 -11.33
C ARG A 516 12.30 -13.24 -10.77
N PRO A 517 12.51 -13.02 -9.45
CA PRO A 517 13.82 -13.24 -8.85
C PRO A 517 14.18 -14.73 -8.87
N ARG A 518 15.40 -15.06 -8.52
CA ARG A 518 15.74 -16.42 -8.10
C ARG A 518 15.28 -16.58 -6.64
N LEU A 519 14.29 -17.44 -6.41
CA LEU A 519 13.66 -17.59 -5.10
C LEU A 519 14.14 -18.86 -4.40
N PHE A 520 14.72 -18.69 -3.20
CA PHE A 520 15.02 -19.77 -2.29
C PHE A 520 14.04 -19.72 -1.12
N ILE A 521 13.44 -20.85 -0.79
CA ILE A 521 12.51 -21.00 0.35
C ILE A 521 13.09 -22.07 1.27
N ILE A 522 13.42 -21.68 2.49
CA ILE A 522 13.87 -22.60 3.55
C ILE A 522 12.72 -22.73 4.53
N GLU A 523 12.18 -23.92 4.67
CA GLU A 523 10.99 -24.19 5.48
C GLU A 523 11.15 -25.46 6.32
N ALA A 524 10.22 -25.67 7.25
CA ALA A 524 10.07 -26.89 8.02
C ALA A 524 8.60 -27.35 8.02
N GLY A 525 8.26 -28.34 7.18
CA GLY A 525 6.92 -28.96 7.18
C GLY A 525 6.11 -28.84 5.89
N ASN A 526 6.75 -28.58 4.76
CA ASN A 526 6.16 -28.63 3.42
C ASN A 526 4.99 -27.65 3.21
N SER A 527 5.08 -26.47 3.77
CA SER A 527 4.04 -25.41 3.62
C SER A 527 3.98 -24.83 2.20
N PHE A 528 5.09 -24.87 1.46
CA PHE A 528 5.22 -24.36 0.10
C PHE A 528 5.12 -25.44 -0.99
N GLY A 529 4.76 -26.68 -0.63
CA GLY A 529 4.66 -27.78 -1.59
C GLY A 529 3.70 -27.53 -2.74
N LEU A 530 2.50 -27.02 -2.46
CA LEU A 530 1.50 -26.66 -3.46
C LEU A 530 1.93 -25.46 -4.32
N PHE A 531 2.58 -24.48 -3.73
CA PHE A 531 3.15 -23.35 -4.46
C PHE A 531 4.17 -23.83 -5.50
N GLY A 532 5.09 -24.74 -5.10
CA GLY A 532 6.04 -25.31 -6.03
C GLY A 532 5.39 -26.13 -7.15
N GLN A 533 4.34 -26.94 -6.85
CA GLN A 533 3.58 -27.67 -7.88
C GLN A 533 2.88 -26.71 -8.85
N PHE A 534 2.34 -25.59 -8.35
CA PHE A 534 1.74 -24.56 -9.17
C PHE A 534 2.77 -23.90 -10.10
N CYS A 535 3.95 -23.56 -9.58
CA CYS A 535 5.06 -23.04 -10.39
C CYS A 535 5.43 -23.97 -11.53
N GLU A 536 5.65 -25.26 -11.24
CA GLU A 536 5.98 -26.29 -12.24
C GLU A 536 4.88 -26.43 -13.31
N ARG A 537 3.61 -26.47 -12.89
CA ARG A 537 2.48 -26.58 -13.83
C ARG A 537 2.43 -25.44 -14.86
N TYR A 538 2.85 -24.26 -14.46
CA TYR A 538 2.83 -23.07 -15.32
C TYR A 538 4.22 -22.72 -15.90
N GLY A 539 5.15 -23.67 -15.88
CA GLY A 539 6.39 -23.61 -16.65
C GLY A 539 7.61 -23.01 -15.95
N LEU A 540 7.54 -22.74 -14.64
CA LEU A 540 8.73 -22.36 -13.89
C LEU A 540 9.54 -23.58 -13.52
N SER A 541 10.86 -23.42 -13.53
CA SER A 541 11.78 -24.47 -13.04
C SER A 541 11.77 -24.49 -11.51
N VAL A 542 11.49 -25.65 -10.90
CA VAL A 542 11.44 -25.80 -9.46
C VAL A 542 12.39 -26.90 -9.02
N ASN A 543 13.29 -26.58 -8.09
CA ASN A 543 14.14 -27.53 -7.43
C ASN A 543 13.61 -27.79 -6.02
N ARG A 544 13.29 -29.03 -5.68
CA ARG A 544 12.78 -29.41 -4.37
C ARG A 544 13.81 -30.26 -3.65
N ILE A 545 14.22 -29.80 -2.50
CA ILE A 545 15.19 -30.42 -1.64
C ILE A 545 14.50 -30.79 -0.34
N GLN A 546 14.34 -32.08 -0.08
CA GLN A 546 13.86 -32.56 1.18
C GLN A 546 15.03 -33.24 1.91
N VAL A 547 15.37 -32.75 3.09
CA VAL A 547 16.43 -33.32 3.89
C VAL A 547 15.94 -34.61 4.55
N ASN A 548 16.48 -35.73 4.14
CA ASN A 548 16.19 -37.08 4.67
C ASN A 548 17.42 -38.01 4.52
N ALA A 549 17.32 -39.22 5.05
CA ALA A 549 18.41 -40.21 5.01
C ALA A 549 18.89 -40.58 3.60
N LYS A 550 18.16 -40.21 2.54
CA LYS A 550 18.58 -40.47 1.14
C LYS A 550 19.14 -39.21 0.46
N SER A 551 19.26 -38.13 1.19
CA SER A 551 19.75 -36.86 0.66
C SER A 551 21.29 -36.86 0.67
N HIS A 552 21.89 -37.12 -0.47
CA HIS A 552 23.33 -37.10 -0.63
C HIS A 552 23.86 -35.80 -1.19
N GLY A 553 24.94 -35.22 -0.65
CA GLY A 553 25.67 -34.08 -1.20
C GLY A 553 24.90 -32.72 -1.15
N LEU A 554 23.84 -32.65 -0.39
CA LEU A 554 23.05 -31.41 -0.25
C LEU A 554 23.67 -30.41 0.73
N MET A 555 24.20 -30.93 1.84
CA MET A 555 24.80 -30.18 2.93
C MET A 555 26.31 -30.41 2.96
N ALA A 556 27.05 -29.88 2.02
CA ALA A 556 28.49 -29.98 1.97
C ALA A 556 29.16 -28.77 2.67
N PRO A 557 29.29 -28.80 4.01
CA PRO A 557 29.63 -27.64 4.84
C PRO A 557 31.03 -27.09 4.58
N PHE A 558 31.95 -27.87 4.06
CA PHE A 558 33.32 -27.45 3.76
C PHE A 558 33.63 -27.37 2.25
N ALA A 559 32.63 -27.34 1.40
CA ALA A 559 32.78 -27.26 -0.06
C ALA A 559 33.61 -26.06 -0.54
N ASP A 560 33.55 -24.96 0.17
CA ASP A 560 34.27 -23.73 -0.16
C ASP A 560 35.72 -23.69 0.31
N ALA A 561 36.18 -24.72 1.08
CA ALA A 561 37.56 -24.83 1.52
C ALA A 561 38.56 -24.91 0.34
N LYS A 562 38.11 -25.36 -0.84
CA LYS A 562 38.89 -25.32 -2.09
C LYS A 562 39.45 -23.94 -2.45
N HIS A 563 38.80 -22.88 -2.01
CA HIS A 563 39.21 -21.49 -2.28
C HIS A 563 40.32 -21.00 -1.32
N LEU A 564 40.65 -21.77 -0.28
CA LEU A 564 41.73 -21.43 0.65
C LEU A 564 43.12 -21.79 0.10
N VAL A 565 43.20 -22.61 -0.94
CA VAL A 565 44.47 -23.10 -1.49
C VAL A 565 44.87 -22.26 -2.70
N GLY A 566 46.09 -21.68 -2.67
CA GLY A 566 46.63 -20.88 -3.79
C GLY A 566 46.39 -19.38 -3.69
N GLN A 567 45.65 -18.91 -2.72
CA GLN A 567 45.61 -17.48 -2.39
C GLN A 567 46.67 -17.17 -1.33
N ALA A 568 47.50 -16.16 -1.55
CA ALA A 568 48.30 -15.54 -0.50
C ALA A 568 47.31 -14.95 0.51
N VAL A 569 47.06 -15.61 1.63
CA VAL A 569 46.18 -15.15 2.68
C VAL A 569 46.73 -13.82 3.17
N PRO A 570 46.02 -12.68 3.02
CA PRO A 570 46.43 -11.50 3.70
C PRO A 570 46.42 -11.81 5.21
N HIS A 571 47.50 -11.47 5.90
CA HIS A 571 47.53 -11.54 7.36
C HIS A 571 46.51 -10.48 7.87
N VAL A 572 45.26 -10.89 7.98
CA VAL A 572 44.27 -10.13 8.76
C VAL A 572 44.70 -10.32 10.22
N SER A 573 45.02 -9.24 10.87
CA SER A 573 45.39 -9.14 12.26
C SER A 573 44.48 -10.02 13.13
N ASP A 574 45.05 -10.70 14.09
CA ASP A 574 44.42 -11.62 15.04
C ASP A 574 43.29 -11.07 15.92
N ASP A 575 42.75 -9.92 15.61
CA ASP A 575 41.79 -9.15 16.42
C ASP A 575 40.31 -9.36 16.09
N ILE A 576 39.93 -10.36 15.30
CA ILE A 576 38.53 -10.75 15.13
C ILE A 576 38.14 -11.82 16.18
N ALA A 577 38.45 -11.59 17.41
CA ALA A 577 37.81 -12.25 18.54
C ALA A 577 36.68 -11.35 19.00
N LEU A 578 35.45 -11.68 18.63
CA LEU A 578 34.20 -11.34 19.35
C LEU A 578 34.16 -10.00 20.11
N ASP A 579 34.65 -8.89 19.53
CA ASP A 579 34.31 -7.55 20.01
C ASP A 579 32.98 -7.15 19.41
N ILE A 580 31.90 -7.78 19.92
CA ILE A 580 30.52 -7.50 19.57
C ILE A 580 30.12 -6.06 19.99
N GLU A 581 30.88 -5.42 20.86
CA GLU A 581 30.59 -4.07 21.35
C GLU A 581 31.08 -2.93 20.42
N HIS A 582 31.94 -3.21 19.43
CA HIS A 582 32.51 -2.17 18.56
C HIS A 582 32.22 -2.33 17.05
N LEU A 583 31.09 -2.90 16.67
CA LEU A 583 30.58 -2.73 15.32
C LEU A 583 29.95 -1.32 15.19
N ASN A 584 30.84 -0.32 15.23
CA ASN A 584 30.48 1.06 14.90
C ASN A 584 30.27 1.19 13.38
N ASP A 585 29.30 2.04 13.01
CA ASP A 585 28.81 2.33 11.66
C ASP A 585 29.82 3.01 10.70
N ASN A 586 31.12 2.78 10.87
CA ASN A 586 32.11 3.32 9.95
C ASN A 586 32.51 2.26 8.93
N ASP A 587 31.80 2.24 7.81
CA ASP A 587 32.18 1.57 6.58
C ASP A 587 33.59 2.01 6.14
N SER A 588 34.61 1.20 6.42
CA SER A 588 35.88 1.35 5.75
C SER A 588 35.83 0.66 4.38
N PRO A 589 36.34 1.25 3.31
CA PRO A 589 36.25 0.72 1.94
C PRO A 589 37.01 -0.61 1.70
N ASP A 590 37.74 -1.12 2.68
CA ASP A 590 38.65 -2.28 2.54
C ASP A 590 38.04 -3.65 2.94
N ASP A 591 36.75 -3.73 3.31
CA ASP A 591 36.12 -4.96 3.84
C ASP A 591 35.39 -5.79 2.73
N ASP A 592 35.85 -5.72 1.50
CA ASP A 592 35.17 -6.34 0.33
C ASP A 592 35.50 -7.82 0.11
N HIS A 593 36.30 -8.47 0.97
CA HIS A 593 36.65 -9.86 0.80
C HIS A 593 35.95 -10.81 1.78
N ARG A 594 35.27 -11.82 1.23
CA ARG A 594 34.62 -12.89 1.99
C ARG A 594 35.69 -13.63 2.83
N ASP A 595 35.51 -13.69 4.15
CA ASP A 595 36.33 -14.45 5.06
C ASP A 595 35.89 -15.92 5.09
N ILE A 596 36.25 -16.68 4.04
CA ILE A 596 35.90 -18.09 3.87
C ILE A 596 36.45 -18.94 5.05
N LEU A 597 37.64 -18.66 5.52
CA LEU A 597 38.24 -19.39 6.63
C LEU A 597 37.49 -19.18 7.94
N GLY A 598 37.06 -17.95 8.20
CA GLY A 598 36.23 -17.63 9.36
C GLY A 598 34.85 -18.30 9.30
N GLU A 599 34.22 -18.32 8.14
CA GLU A 599 32.95 -19.01 7.94
C GLU A 599 33.03 -20.51 8.15
N LEU A 600 34.09 -21.15 7.63
CA LEU A 600 34.33 -22.56 7.82
C LEU A 600 34.72 -22.90 9.27
N GLU A 601 35.40 -21.98 9.97
CA GLU A 601 35.70 -22.13 11.40
C GLU A 601 34.45 -22.08 12.26
N ILE A 602 33.49 -21.19 11.97
CA ILE A 602 32.16 -21.15 12.64
C ILE A 602 31.45 -22.48 12.45
N MET A 603 31.48 -23.05 11.25
CA MET A 603 30.88 -24.35 10.95
C MET A 603 31.55 -25.46 11.73
N ALA A 604 32.87 -25.53 11.71
CA ALA A 604 33.63 -26.53 12.46
C ALA A 604 33.42 -26.41 13.98
N ARG A 605 33.40 -25.18 14.50
CA ARG A 605 33.11 -24.89 15.91
C ARG A 605 31.72 -25.40 16.28
N LEU A 606 30.69 -25.14 15.45
CA LEU A 606 29.35 -25.66 15.67
C LEU A 606 29.33 -27.19 15.69
N MET A 607 30.05 -27.87 14.78
CA MET A 607 30.13 -29.33 14.73
C MET A 607 30.87 -29.91 15.93
N ILE A 608 31.84 -29.21 16.48
CA ILE A 608 32.61 -29.61 17.66
C ILE A 608 31.82 -29.41 18.95
N THR A 609 31.16 -28.28 19.10
CA THR A 609 30.46 -27.87 20.36
C THR A 609 28.98 -28.24 20.39
N GLY A 610 28.43 -28.68 19.26
CA GLY A 610 26.99 -28.87 19.14
C GLY A 610 26.14 -27.58 19.35
N GLY A 611 26.77 -26.41 19.47
CA GLY A 611 26.12 -25.18 19.85
C GLY A 611 25.68 -25.12 21.33
N GLU A 612 26.08 -26.11 22.14
CA GLU A 612 25.77 -26.14 23.56
C GLU A 612 26.56 -25.07 24.31
N GLN A 613 25.93 -24.27 25.16
CA GLN A 613 26.57 -23.14 25.88
C GLN A 613 27.81 -23.56 26.65
N ARG A 614 27.77 -24.71 27.35
CA ARG A 614 28.90 -25.21 28.14
C ARG A 614 30.11 -25.56 27.27
N GLU A 615 29.88 -26.22 26.14
CA GLU A 615 30.95 -26.58 25.18
C GLU A 615 31.51 -25.32 24.50
N MET A 616 30.65 -24.34 24.26
CA MET A 616 31.04 -23.04 23.68
C MET A 616 31.91 -22.25 24.64
N ASP A 617 31.56 -22.22 25.93
CA ASP A 617 32.33 -21.55 26.97
C ASP A 617 33.73 -22.17 27.16
N ASP A 618 33.84 -23.48 26.94
CA ASP A 618 35.11 -24.23 26.98
C ASP A 618 35.93 -24.09 25.69
N TYR A 619 35.39 -23.58 24.61
CA TYR A 619 36.08 -23.40 23.34
C TYR A 619 36.91 -22.11 23.36
N ARG A 620 38.25 -22.27 23.39
CA ARG A 620 39.18 -21.18 23.59
C ARG A 620 39.73 -20.65 22.26
N ARG A 621 40.24 -19.42 22.26
CA ARG A 621 40.93 -18.82 21.11
C ARG A 621 42.04 -19.75 20.53
N ALA A 622 42.68 -20.49 21.36
CA ALA A 622 43.70 -21.46 20.95
C ALA A 622 43.11 -22.67 20.22
N ASP A 623 41.84 -23.03 20.49
CA ASP A 623 41.14 -24.08 19.78
C ASP A 623 40.69 -23.58 18.40
N SER A 624 40.23 -22.33 18.32
CA SER A 624 39.94 -21.66 17.05
C SER A 624 41.13 -21.66 16.10
N SER A 625 42.33 -21.31 16.58
CA SER A 625 43.56 -21.37 15.78
C SER A 625 43.86 -22.80 15.29
N MET A 626 43.70 -23.81 16.16
CA MET A 626 43.94 -25.21 15.79
C MET A 626 42.92 -25.71 14.77
N VAL A 627 41.67 -25.33 14.89
CA VAL A 627 40.60 -25.68 13.91
C VAL A 627 40.86 -25.04 12.56
N ARG A 628 41.29 -23.77 12.54
CA ARG A 628 41.69 -23.09 11.31
C ARG A 628 42.84 -23.77 10.60
N ASP A 629 43.85 -24.23 11.36
CA ASP A 629 44.96 -25.00 10.80
C ASP A 629 44.49 -26.35 10.27
N ALA A 630 43.57 -27.03 10.95
CA ALA A 630 43.00 -28.31 10.49
C ALA A 630 42.20 -28.14 9.19
N ILE A 631 41.44 -27.03 9.06
CA ILE A 631 40.71 -26.71 7.83
C ILE A 631 41.67 -26.47 6.67
N LYS A 632 42.77 -25.72 6.88
CA LYS A 632 43.80 -25.50 5.85
C LYS A 632 44.45 -26.80 5.43
N GLU A 633 44.82 -27.65 6.37
CA GLU A 633 45.43 -28.96 6.07
C GLU A 633 44.45 -29.85 5.30
N ALA A 634 43.18 -29.86 5.71
CA ALA A 634 42.10 -30.56 4.98
C ALA A 634 41.96 -30.04 3.55
N ALA A 635 42.06 -28.72 3.36
CA ALA A 635 41.96 -28.09 2.04
C ALA A 635 43.15 -28.47 1.14
N GLU A 636 44.39 -28.45 1.68
CA GLU A 636 45.57 -28.87 0.96
C GLU A 636 45.56 -30.38 0.65
N HIS A 637 45.04 -31.20 1.58
CA HIS A 637 44.87 -32.62 1.35
C HIS A 637 43.85 -32.91 0.25
N GLY A 638 42.67 -32.27 0.29
CA GLY A 638 41.64 -32.39 -0.73
C GLY A 638 42.14 -31.94 -2.12
N GLN A 639 42.91 -30.85 -2.21
CA GLN A 639 43.52 -30.43 -3.47
C GLN A 639 44.49 -31.46 -4.04
N ARG A 640 45.31 -32.05 -3.21
CA ARG A 640 46.26 -33.10 -3.62
C ARG A 640 45.58 -34.35 -4.19
N LEU A 641 44.45 -34.74 -3.63
CA LEU A 641 43.68 -35.91 -4.06
C LEU A 641 42.66 -35.60 -5.15
N GLY A 642 42.38 -34.34 -5.40
CA GLY A 642 41.31 -33.93 -6.31
C GLY A 642 39.90 -34.17 -5.71
N GLU A 643 39.80 -34.23 -4.38
CA GLU A 643 38.56 -34.46 -3.64
C GLU A 643 38.05 -33.17 -3.01
N GLN A 644 36.75 -33.07 -2.86
CA GLN A 644 36.13 -31.95 -2.13
C GLN A 644 36.30 -32.16 -0.61
N VAL A 645 36.60 -31.08 0.11
CA VAL A 645 36.73 -31.13 1.56
C VAL A 645 35.41 -31.48 2.23
N ARG A 646 35.46 -32.45 3.12
CA ARG A 646 34.31 -32.94 3.90
C ARG A 646 34.63 -32.87 5.40
N PRO A 647 33.62 -32.92 6.29
CA PRO A 647 33.83 -33.01 7.75
C PRO A 647 34.88 -34.05 8.16
N THR A 648 34.87 -35.25 7.56
CA THR A 648 35.85 -36.27 7.81
C THR A 648 37.30 -35.79 7.61
N HIS A 649 37.58 -35.00 6.58
CA HIS A 649 38.95 -34.51 6.33
C HIS A 649 39.41 -33.53 7.43
N VAL A 650 38.52 -32.67 7.96
CA VAL A 650 38.85 -31.78 9.08
C VAL A 650 39.03 -32.57 10.38
N LYS A 651 38.16 -33.57 10.61
CA LYS A 651 38.27 -34.51 11.74
C LYS A 651 39.61 -35.25 11.72
N ASP A 652 39.99 -35.77 10.57
CA ASP A 652 41.23 -36.52 10.42
C ASP A 652 42.48 -35.63 10.56
N ALA A 653 42.41 -34.36 10.12
CA ALA A 653 43.47 -33.39 10.38
C ALA A 653 43.62 -33.12 11.91
N LEU A 654 42.52 -32.96 12.63
CA LEU A 654 42.57 -32.85 14.10
C LEU A 654 43.11 -34.12 14.77
N LEU A 655 42.74 -35.29 14.27
CA LEU A 655 43.27 -36.56 14.75
C LEU A 655 44.80 -36.66 14.52
N THR A 656 45.26 -36.21 13.36
CA THR A 656 46.70 -36.12 13.05
C THR A 656 47.41 -35.20 14.04
N PHE A 657 46.84 -34.05 14.36
CA PHE A 657 47.39 -33.14 15.38
C PHE A 657 47.47 -33.76 16.78
N SER A 658 46.52 -34.66 17.11
CA SER A 658 46.58 -35.40 18.39
C SER A 658 47.72 -36.37 18.48
N GLN A 659 48.21 -36.86 17.36
CA GLN A 659 49.31 -37.80 17.27
C GLN A 659 50.71 -37.15 17.12
N ASP A 660 50.70 -35.81 16.81
CA ASP A 660 51.94 -35.06 16.60
C ASP A 660 52.70 -34.82 17.92
N THR A 661 53.74 -35.61 18.16
CA THR A 661 54.53 -35.49 19.38
C THR A 661 55.33 -34.20 19.54
N SER A 662 55.40 -33.36 18.50
CA SER A 662 55.96 -31.99 18.58
C SER A 662 55.09 -31.02 19.32
N ARG A 663 53.82 -31.34 19.44
CA ARG A 663 52.84 -30.51 20.13
C ARG A 663 52.76 -30.87 21.62
N PRO A 664 52.48 -29.86 22.51
CA PRO A 664 52.26 -30.11 23.94
C PRO A 664 51.13 -31.11 24.19
N GLU A 665 51.29 -31.97 25.23
CA GLU A 665 50.34 -33.03 25.57
C GLU A 665 48.87 -32.48 25.72
N ALA A 666 48.72 -31.38 26.43
CA ALA A 666 47.38 -30.74 26.58
C ALA A 666 46.75 -30.33 25.24
N ARG A 667 47.56 -29.97 24.26
CA ARG A 667 47.07 -29.60 22.90
C ARG A 667 46.72 -30.87 22.09
N ARG A 668 47.47 -31.92 22.23
CA ARG A 668 47.17 -33.21 21.61
C ARG A 668 45.87 -33.80 22.12
N GLU A 669 45.69 -33.76 23.45
CA GLU A 669 44.43 -34.22 24.05
C GLU A 669 43.23 -33.38 23.60
N ARG A 670 43.40 -32.07 23.55
CA ARG A 670 42.33 -31.18 23.04
C ARG A 670 41.98 -31.45 21.58
N ALA A 671 42.98 -31.68 20.74
CA ALA A 671 42.76 -32.06 19.33
C ALA A 671 42.00 -33.38 19.20
N ARG A 672 42.35 -34.39 20.07
CA ARG A 672 41.66 -35.66 20.12
C ARG A 672 40.18 -35.49 20.48
N LEU A 673 39.87 -34.72 21.53
CA LEU A 673 38.51 -34.48 21.96
C LEU A 673 37.70 -33.79 20.87
N MET A 674 38.25 -32.74 20.20
CA MET A 674 37.57 -32.05 19.10
C MET A 674 37.35 -32.99 17.90
N SER A 675 38.29 -33.88 17.57
CA SER A 675 38.12 -34.88 16.52
C SER A 675 36.99 -35.85 16.86
N GLU A 676 36.91 -36.31 18.12
CA GLU A 676 35.84 -37.21 18.58
C GLU A 676 34.47 -36.53 18.55
N SER A 677 34.34 -35.27 18.99
CA SER A 677 33.09 -34.51 18.91
C SER A 677 32.63 -34.35 17.46
N MET A 678 33.55 -34.01 16.56
CA MET A 678 33.25 -33.80 15.14
C MET A 678 32.84 -35.11 14.44
N ALA A 679 33.23 -36.27 14.93
CA ALA A 679 32.86 -37.57 14.38
C ALA A 679 31.35 -37.80 14.34
N PHE A 680 30.59 -37.12 15.22
CA PHE A 680 29.14 -37.16 15.22
C PHE A 680 28.52 -36.75 13.84
N PHE A 681 29.13 -35.80 13.16
CA PHE A 681 28.69 -35.36 11.84
C PHE A 681 29.29 -36.14 10.67
N CYS A 682 30.22 -37.07 10.96
CA CYS A 682 30.87 -37.87 9.94
C CYS A 682 30.26 -39.28 9.81
N ASP A 683 29.58 -39.77 10.85
CA ASP A 683 29.09 -41.14 10.93
C ASP A 683 27.52 -41.16 10.96
N GLY A 684 26.95 -42.35 10.73
CA GLY A 684 25.51 -42.57 10.84
C GLY A 684 24.67 -41.79 9.84
N LEU A 685 23.53 -41.28 10.32
CA LEU A 685 22.60 -40.49 9.52
C LEU A 685 23.17 -39.11 9.14
N GLU A 686 23.81 -38.47 10.10
CA GLU A 686 24.46 -37.17 9.93
C GLU A 686 25.57 -37.24 8.89
N GLY A 687 26.40 -38.30 8.92
CA GLY A 687 27.45 -38.54 7.91
C GLY A 687 26.89 -38.72 6.50
N GLN A 688 25.71 -39.35 6.36
CA GLN A 688 25.06 -39.44 5.06
C GLN A 688 24.56 -38.09 4.51
N ILE A 689 24.26 -37.13 5.39
CA ILE A 689 23.74 -35.80 5.02
C ILE A 689 24.91 -34.82 4.89
N PHE A 690 25.84 -34.77 5.86
CA PHE A 690 26.87 -33.72 5.94
C PHE A 690 28.22 -34.12 5.37
N ASP A 691 28.61 -35.41 5.47
CA ASP A 691 29.94 -35.87 5.06
C ASP A 691 29.94 -36.41 3.62
N GLN A 692 29.40 -35.57 2.69
CA GLN A 692 29.31 -35.92 1.29
C GLN A 692 29.88 -34.80 0.40
N GLU A 693 30.23 -35.14 -0.84
CA GLU A 693 30.60 -34.15 -1.83
C GLU A 693 29.38 -33.31 -2.28
N ALA A 694 29.58 -32.02 -2.46
CA ALA A 694 28.53 -31.14 -2.90
C ALA A 694 27.99 -31.49 -4.29
N GLN A 695 26.73 -31.71 -4.41
CA GLN A 695 26.04 -31.79 -5.70
C GLN A 695 25.79 -30.39 -6.24
N ASN A 696 25.93 -30.20 -7.53
CA ASN A 696 25.50 -28.94 -8.17
C ASN A 696 23.98 -28.83 -8.13
N TRP A 697 23.49 -27.72 -7.60
CA TRP A 697 22.09 -27.44 -7.70
C TRP A 697 21.72 -27.02 -9.13
N PRO A 698 20.62 -27.52 -9.66
CA PRO A 698 20.13 -27.05 -10.95
C PRO A 698 19.83 -25.56 -10.88
N GLU A 699 20.02 -24.87 -11.98
CA GLU A 699 19.53 -23.51 -12.10
C GLU A 699 18.01 -23.56 -12.18
N ALA A 700 17.37 -23.13 -11.11
CA ALA A 700 15.93 -23.13 -10.99
C ALA A 700 15.42 -21.73 -10.62
N ASP A 701 14.21 -21.41 -11.06
CA ASP A 701 13.51 -20.18 -10.69
C ASP A 701 13.16 -20.18 -9.20
N VAL A 702 12.76 -21.35 -8.70
CA VAL A 702 12.36 -21.56 -7.32
C VAL A 702 13.11 -22.79 -6.77
N THR A 703 13.73 -22.63 -5.61
CA THR A 703 14.32 -23.74 -4.84
C THR A 703 13.65 -23.81 -3.49
N ILE A 704 12.96 -24.91 -3.19
CA ILE A 704 12.26 -25.15 -1.92
C ILE A 704 13.06 -26.20 -1.13
N ILE A 705 13.44 -25.86 0.09
CA ILE A 705 14.28 -26.68 0.96
C ILE A 705 13.51 -26.96 2.25
N ASP A 706 13.11 -28.20 2.45
CA ASP A 706 12.38 -28.66 3.63
C ASP A 706 13.35 -29.26 4.66
N LEU A 707 13.52 -28.56 5.80
CA LEU A 707 14.33 -28.97 6.94
C LEU A 707 13.50 -29.67 8.04
N GLY A 708 12.30 -30.13 7.76
CA GLY A 708 11.38 -30.71 8.73
C GLY A 708 11.93 -31.90 9.52
N LEU A 709 12.97 -32.60 9.00
CA LEU A 709 13.68 -33.64 9.73
C LEU A 709 14.30 -33.10 11.02
N TYR A 710 14.91 -31.90 10.95
CA TYR A 710 15.67 -31.26 12.04
C TYR A 710 14.84 -30.26 12.85
N ALA A 711 13.56 -30.03 12.52
CA ALA A 711 12.68 -29.15 13.27
C ALA A 711 12.22 -29.73 14.62
N LYS A 712 12.69 -30.91 15.01
CA LYS A 712 12.35 -31.58 16.25
C LYS A 712 13.32 -31.20 17.35
N THR A 713 12.86 -31.17 18.60
CA THR A 713 13.70 -30.95 19.77
C THR A 713 14.85 -31.98 19.82
N GLY A 714 16.05 -31.52 20.09
CA GLY A 714 17.25 -32.33 20.15
C GLY A 714 18.05 -32.40 18.85
N TYR A 715 17.65 -31.66 17.81
CA TYR A 715 18.40 -31.56 16.54
C TYR A 715 18.89 -30.12 16.27
N GLU A 716 19.03 -29.30 17.31
CA GLU A 716 19.37 -27.87 17.18
C GLU A 716 20.73 -27.68 16.49
N ALA A 717 21.71 -28.54 16.80
CA ALA A 717 23.02 -28.49 16.15
C ALA A 717 22.96 -28.82 14.65
N GLN A 718 22.21 -29.87 14.31
CA GLN A 718 22.05 -30.32 12.93
C GLN A 718 21.24 -29.26 12.11
N MET A 719 20.21 -28.69 12.69
CA MET A 719 19.45 -27.60 12.09
C MET A 719 20.37 -26.41 11.79
N ALA A 720 21.19 -26.01 12.77
CA ALA A 720 22.11 -24.90 12.61
C ALA A 720 23.18 -25.21 11.54
N ALA A 721 23.77 -26.40 11.55
CA ALA A 721 24.76 -26.81 10.55
C ALA A 721 24.15 -26.87 9.12
N ALA A 722 22.93 -27.37 8.99
CA ALA A 722 22.20 -27.40 7.73
C ALA A 722 21.94 -25.99 7.22
N TYR A 723 21.44 -25.12 8.08
CA TYR A 723 21.14 -23.75 7.72
C TYR A 723 22.38 -22.96 7.27
N ILE A 724 23.48 -23.01 8.01
CA ILE A 724 24.74 -22.36 7.60
C ILE A 724 25.22 -22.92 6.25
N SER A 725 25.17 -24.24 6.06
CA SER A 725 25.56 -24.85 4.78
C SER A 725 24.72 -24.33 3.60
N LEU A 726 23.41 -24.17 3.80
CA LEU A 726 22.51 -23.65 2.79
C LEU A 726 22.78 -22.18 2.49
N ILE A 727 22.93 -21.34 3.51
CA ILE A 727 23.20 -19.91 3.36
C ILE A 727 24.57 -19.70 2.67
N ASN A 728 25.63 -20.47 3.03
CA ASN A 728 26.89 -20.39 2.33
C ASN A 728 26.75 -20.71 0.85
N ARG A 729 25.94 -21.72 0.53
CA ARG A 729 25.71 -22.11 -0.85
C ARG A 729 24.94 -21.05 -1.64
N ILE A 730 23.90 -20.46 -1.03
CA ILE A 730 23.16 -19.37 -1.63
C ILE A 730 24.08 -18.16 -1.82
N ASN A 731 24.96 -17.89 -0.85
CA ASN A 731 25.95 -16.83 -0.95
C ASN A 731 26.89 -17.03 -2.15
N GLY A 732 27.46 -18.25 -2.32
CA GLY A 732 28.28 -18.57 -3.49
C GLY A 732 27.52 -18.41 -4.83
N ILE A 733 26.19 -18.65 -4.86
CA ILE A 733 25.34 -18.39 -6.01
C ILE A 733 25.19 -16.88 -6.21
N ALA A 734 24.96 -16.11 -5.14
CA ALA A 734 24.81 -14.66 -5.21
C ALA A 734 26.08 -13.97 -5.72
N GLU A 735 27.25 -14.39 -5.25
CA GLU A 735 28.54 -13.91 -5.74
C GLU A 735 28.75 -14.22 -7.23
N ARG A 736 28.43 -15.44 -7.65
CA ARG A 736 28.52 -15.82 -9.07
C ARG A 736 27.56 -15.00 -9.95
N ASP A 737 26.35 -14.80 -9.51
CA ASP A 737 25.25 -14.23 -10.28
C ASP A 737 25.12 -12.70 -10.11
N GLN A 738 26.01 -12.03 -9.33
CA GLN A 738 25.94 -10.61 -9.01
C GLN A 738 25.79 -9.66 -10.22
N HIS A 739 26.29 -10.07 -11.38
CA HIS A 739 26.21 -9.28 -12.61
C HIS A 739 25.07 -9.72 -13.56
N SER A 740 24.26 -10.70 -13.17
CA SER A 740 23.16 -11.20 -14.02
C SER A 740 21.98 -10.23 -14.13
N GLY A 741 21.90 -9.23 -13.24
CA GLY A 741 20.78 -8.32 -13.13
C GLY A 741 19.50 -8.93 -12.55
N ARG A 742 19.54 -10.19 -12.13
CA ARG A 742 18.43 -10.91 -11.49
C ARG A 742 18.59 -10.86 -9.99
N ASP A 743 17.56 -10.39 -9.28
CA ASP A 743 17.55 -10.38 -7.82
C ASP A 743 17.47 -11.82 -7.28
N ILE A 744 18.05 -12.04 -6.10
CA ILE A 744 17.91 -13.27 -5.32
C ILE A 744 17.10 -12.95 -4.08
N VAL A 745 16.08 -13.74 -3.80
CA VAL A 745 15.28 -13.64 -2.57
C VAL A 745 15.36 -14.96 -1.83
N THR A 746 15.78 -14.89 -0.58
CA THR A 746 15.82 -16.06 0.31
C THR A 746 14.81 -15.86 1.41
N LEU A 747 13.75 -16.65 1.37
CA LEU A 747 12.70 -16.70 2.38
C LEU A 747 13.00 -17.81 3.37
N THR A 748 13.11 -17.48 4.64
CA THR A 748 13.17 -18.45 5.75
C THR A 748 11.85 -18.40 6.50
N ASP A 749 11.08 -19.49 6.44
CA ASP A 749 9.90 -19.68 7.27
C ASP A 749 10.31 -20.35 8.58
N GLU A 750 9.63 -20.05 9.68
CA GLU A 750 9.97 -20.47 11.05
C GLU A 750 11.38 -20.01 11.49
N GLY A 751 11.65 -18.72 11.30
CA GLY A 751 12.96 -18.12 11.57
C GLY A 751 13.51 -18.32 12.99
N HIS A 752 12.63 -18.52 13.97
CA HIS A 752 13.03 -18.82 15.35
C HIS A 752 13.86 -20.12 15.44
N LEU A 753 13.56 -21.14 14.63
CA LEU A 753 14.32 -22.40 14.62
C LEU A 753 15.78 -22.19 14.21
N THR A 754 16.04 -21.17 13.40
CA THR A 754 17.38 -20.86 12.92
C THR A 754 18.09 -19.83 13.80
N ALA A 755 17.38 -18.90 14.41
CA ALA A 755 17.95 -17.82 15.20
C ALA A 755 18.16 -18.17 16.68
N SER A 756 17.64 -19.28 17.15
CA SER A 756 17.80 -19.76 18.55
C SER A 756 19.23 -20.12 18.91
N ASN A 757 20.07 -20.41 17.93
CA ASN A 757 21.49 -20.74 18.17
C ASN A 757 22.34 -19.46 18.18
N GLU A 758 23.12 -19.26 19.27
CA GLU A 758 23.96 -18.07 19.47
C GLU A 758 25.07 -17.90 18.42
N LEU A 759 25.54 -18.97 17.79
CA LEU A 759 26.53 -18.90 16.71
C LEU A 759 25.92 -18.48 15.37
N LEU A 760 24.63 -18.77 15.15
CA LEU A 760 23.94 -18.45 13.90
C LEU A 760 23.62 -16.95 13.75
N ALA A 761 23.21 -16.30 14.83
CA ALA A 761 22.78 -14.90 14.74
C ALA A 761 23.89 -13.94 14.27
N PRO A 762 25.15 -13.98 14.82
CA PRO A 762 26.23 -13.15 14.29
C PRO A 762 26.59 -13.48 12.85
N TYR A 763 26.58 -14.77 12.50
CA TYR A 763 26.83 -15.22 11.15
C TYR A 763 25.78 -14.67 10.16
N ALA A 764 24.48 -14.79 10.49
CA ALA A 764 23.40 -14.27 9.68
C ALA A 764 23.47 -12.73 9.52
N VAL A 765 23.84 -11.97 10.56
CA VAL A 765 24.08 -10.53 10.50
C VAL A 765 25.13 -10.18 9.45
N LYS A 766 26.26 -10.90 9.47
CA LYS A 766 27.37 -10.68 8.52
C LYS A 766 26.90 -10.92 7.08
N ILE A 767 26.23 -12.06 6.84
CA ILE A 767 25.75 -12.44 5.51
C ILE A 767 24.70 -11.44 4.99
N VAL A 768 23.71 -11.08 5.81
CA VAL A 768 22.65 -10.16 5.41
C VAL A 768 23.21 -8.78 5.01
N LYS A 769 24.23 -8.28 5.73
CA LYS A 769 24.93 -7.04 5.34
C LYS A 769 25.62 -7.15 3.98
N MET A 770 26.28 -8.29 3.72
CA MET A 770 26.99 -8.52 2.47
C MET A 770 26.02 -8.68 1.28
N TRP A 771 24.89 -9.36 1.48
CA TRP A 771 23.91 -9.65 0.43
C TRP A 771 23.33 -8.43 -0.21
N ARG A 772 23.20 -7.29 0.49
CA ARG A 772 22.79 -6.02 -0.08
C ARG A 772 23.63 -5.63 -1.30
N LYS A 773 24.95 -5.83 -1.26
CA LYS A 773 25.86 -5.55 -2.39
C LYS A 773 25.66 -6.51 -3.56
N LEU A 774 25.19 -7.72 -3.28
CA LEU A 774 24.97 -8.78 -4.26
C LEU A 774 23.55 -8.84 -4.84
N ARG A 775 22.69 -7.88 -4.49
CA ARG A 775 21.24 -7.90 -4.83
C ARG A 775 20.56 -9.18 -4.35
N ALA A 776 21.01 -9.69 -3.22
CA ALA A 776 20.40 -10.81 -2.53
C ALA A 776 19.65 -10.30 -1.30
N TRP A 777 18.42 -10.72 -1.14
CA TRP A 777 17.50 -10.18 -0.14
C TRP A 777 17.06 -11.28 0.81
N PHE A 778 17.13 -11.00 2.09
CA PHE A 778 16.78 -11.93 3.15
C PHE A 778 15.39 -11.60 3.69
N TRP A 779 14.46 -12.55 3.57
CA TRP A 779 13.11 -12.46 4.08
C TRP A 779 12.92 -13.48 5.18
N LEU A 780 12.58 -13.04 6.36
CA LEU A 780 12.42 -13.87 7.54
C LEU A 780 10.96 -13.85 7.97
N ALA A 781 10.37 -15.04 8.12
CA ALA A 781 9.04 -15.17 8.70
C ALA A 781 9.11 -15.97 10.00
N THR A 782 8.40 -15.52 11.03
CA THR A 782 8.35 -16.20 12.31
C THR A 782 7.00 -16.02 13.00
N GLN A 783 6.68 -16.94 13.90
CA GLN A 783 5.46 -16.91 14.70
C GLN A 783 5.68 -16.29 16.07
N ASP A 784 6.87 -16.43 16.64
CA ASP A 784 7.20 -16.01 17.99
C ASP A 784 8.51 -15.19 18.00
N LEU A 785 8.49 -14.07 18.70
CA LEU A 785 9.66 -13.23 18.92
C LEU A 785 10.35 -13.51 20.26
N ALA A 786 9.67 -14.15 21.20
CA ALA A 786 10.24 -14.50 22.50
C ALA A 786 11.39 -15.49 22.39
N ASP A 787 11.36 -16.35 21.37
CA ASP A 787 12.39 -17.36 21.13
C ASP A 787 13.70 -16.80 20.56
N PHE A 788 13.71 -15.50 20.18
CA PHE A 788 14.90 -14.88 19.62
C PHE A 788 15.86 -14.39 20.71
N PRO A 789 17.11 -14.84 20.72
CA PRO A 789 18.12 -14.32 21.63
C PRO A 789 18.41 -12.84 21.38
N ALA A 790 18.86 -12.11 22.39
CA ALA A 790 19.12 -10.67 22.29
C ALA A 790 20.08 -10.30 21.13
N ILE A 791 21.01 -11.21 20.80
CA ILE A 791 21.97 -11.03 19.70
C ILE A 791 21.26 -11.00 18.33
N ALA A 792 20.13 -11.68 18.17
CA ALA A 792 19.35 -11.68 16.95
C ALA A 792 18.68 -10.33 16.65
N ARG A 793 18.62 -9.43 17.65
CA ARG A 793 18.13 -8.05 17.44
C ARG A 793 18.84 -7.34 16.32
N LYS A 794 20.17 -7.48 16.21
CA LYS A 794 20.94 -6.85 15.14
C LYS A 794 20.57 -7.42 13.76
N MET A 795 20.27 -8.71 13.68
CA MET A 795 19.82 -9.37 12.44
C MET A 795 18.45 -8.81 12.00
N LEU A 796 17.48 -8.80 12.92
CA LEU A 796 16.13 -8.29 12.64
C LEU A 796 16.14 -6.81 12.25
N ASN A 797 16.94 -5.99 12.95
CA ASN A 797 17.04 -4.55 12.68
C ASN A 797 17.79 -4.21 11.38
N ASN A 798 18.47 -5.15 10.75
CA ASN A 798 19.03 -4.94 9.42
C ASN A 798 17.95 -4.94 8.33
N ALA A 799 16.77 -5.51 8.59
CA ALA A 799 15.67 -5.47 7.64
C ALA A 799 14.96 -4.11 7.68
N GLU A 800 14.86 -3.47 6.53
CA GLU A 800 14.11 -2.23 6.39
C GLU A 800 12.61 -2.45 6.48
N TRP A 801 12.12 -3.57 5.92
CA TRP A 801 10.70 -3.88 5.85
C TRP A 801 10.26 -4.80 6.98
N TRP A 802 9.21 -4.39 7.69
CA TRP A 802 8.58 -5.18 8.72
C TRP A 802 7.10 -5.29 8.45
N VAL A 803 6.62 -6.50 8.26
CA VAL A 803 5.20 -6.84 8.07
C VAL A 803 4.74 -7.56 9.33
N MET A 804 3.84 -6.96 10.07
CA MET A 804 3.35 -7.43 11.35
C MET A 804 1.88 -7.79 11.20
N LEU A 805 1.52 -9.05 11.30
CA LEU A 805 0.13 -9.49 11.29
C LEU A 805 -0.46 -9.33 12.70
N ASN A 806 -1.79 -9.41 12.80
CA ASN A 806 -2.50 -9.25 14.06
C ASN A 806 -1.90 -10.14 15.15
N MET A 807 -1.49 -9.52 16.26
CA MET A 807 -0.77 -10.16 17.35
C MET A 807 -1.34 -9.75 18.72
N PRO A 808 -1.19 -10.61 19.76
CA PRO A 808 -1.59 -10.28 21.13
C PRO A 808 -0.62 -9.28 21.78
N GLU A 809 -1.02 -8.69 22.90
CA GLU A 809 -0.25 -7.65 23.59
C GLU A 809 1.13 -8.13 24.08
N ASP A 810 1.25 -9.40 24.47
CA ASP A 810 2.52 -9.99 24.89
C ASP A 810 3.55 -9.98 23.74
N GLU A 811 3.10 -10.30 22.53
CA GLU A 811 3.94 -10.23 21.33
C GLU A 811 4.29 -8.79 20.94
N LEU A 812 3.40 -7.84 21.15
CA LEU A 812 3.70 -6.41 20.96
C LEU A 812 4.78 -5.94 21.96
N THR A 813 4.75 -6.45 23.18
CA THR A 813 5.78 -6.16 24.19
C THR A 813 7.12 -6.75 23.76
N ASN A 814 7.15 -8.00 23.28
CA ASN A 814 8.32 -8.65 22.72
C ASN A 814 8.87 -7.86 21.53
N LEU A 815 8.00 -7.48 20.59
CA LEU A 815 8.36 -6.66 19.43
C LEU A 815 9.00 -5.33 19.85
N SER A 816 8.47 -4.68 20.88
CA SER A 816 8.99 -3.42 21.41
C SER A 816 10.39 -3.54 22.02
N ALA A 817 10.78 -4.74 22.42
CA ALA A 817 12.14 -5.02 22.87
C ALA A 817 13.15 -5.06 21.69
N PHE A 818 12.69 -5.43 20.50
CA PHE A 818 13.53 -5.50 19.30
C PHE A 818 13.50 -4.19 18.49
N LYS A 819 12.34 -3.57 18.34
CA LYS A 819 12.15 -2.34 17.56
C LYS A 819 11.60 -1.23 18.46
N LYS A 820 12.22 -0.05 18.42
CA LYS A 820 11.70 1.11 19.13
C LYS A 820 10.40 1.56 18.44
N LEU A 821 9.29 1.49 19.15
CA LEU A 821 7.98 1.92 18.69
C LEU A 821 7.48 3.09 19.55
N THR A 822 6.94 4.10 18.90
CA THR A 822 6.20 5.18 19.56
C THR A 822 4.84 4.67 20.06
N GLU A 823 4.20 5.38 20.98
CA GLU A 823 2.86 4.98 21.46
C GLU A 823 1.81 5.04 20.32
N ALA A 824 1.93 5.97 19.40
CA ALA A 824 1.05 6.03 18.24
C ALA A 824 1.18 4.77 17.36
N GLU A 825 2.40 4.30 17.11
CA GLU A 825 2.66 3.06 16.36
C GLU A 825 2.15 1.82 17.10
N LYS A 826 2.36 1.75 18.42
CA LYS A 826 1.79 0.67 19.24
C LYS A 826 0.27 0.67 19.20
N ASN A 827 -0.37 1.83 19.27
CA ASN A 827 -1.81 1.97 19.16
C ASN A 827 -2.33 1.55 17.78
N LEU A 828 -1.57 1.84 16.70
CA LEU A 828 -1.90 1.36 15.37
C LEU A 828 -1.88 -0.18 15.32
N ILE A 829 -0.84 -0.82 15.89
CA ILE A 829 -0.74 -2.28 15.98
C ILE A 829 -1.87 -2.87 16.84
N ARG A 830 -2.18 -2.29 18.01
CA ARG A 830 -3.29 -2.71 18.86
C ARG A 830 -4.65 -2.61 18.19
N SER A 831 -4.79 -1.68 17.25
CA SER A 831 -6.04 -1.46 16.51
C SER A 831 -6.35 -2.53 15.47
N MET A 832 -5.40 -3.44 15.17
CA MET A 832 -5.61 -4.51 14.21
C MET A 832 -6.74 -5.44 14.60
N GLN A 833 -7.54 -5.79 13.62
CA GLN A 833 -8.68 -6.70 13.76
C GLN A 833 -8.51 -7.88 12.80
N SER A 834 -9.16 -8.99 13.11
CA SER A 834 -9.18 -10.16 12.24
C SER A 834 -10.46 -10.92 12.46
N GLU A 835 -11.09 -11.34 11.37
CA GLU A 835 -12.27 -12.20 11.40
C GLU A 835 -12.02 -13.44 10.57
N LYS A 836 -12.24 -14.60 11.18
CA LYS A 836 -11.98 -15.90 10.54
C LYS A 836 -12.79 -16.02 9.25
N HIS A 837 -12.17 -16.49 8.18
CA HIS A 837 -12.73 -16.65 6.83
C HIS A 837 -13.14 -15.37 6.10
N LYS A 838 -12.98 -14.18 6.69
CA LYS A 838 -13.27 -12.91 6.04
C LYS A 838 -11.99 -12.15 5.71
N TYR A 839 -11.27 -11.67 6.73
CA TYR A 839 -10.06 -10.87 6.54
C TYR A 839 -9.07 -11.01 7.70
N LYS A 840 -7.86 -10.61 7.45
CA LYS A 840 -6.80 -10.43 8.45
C LYS A 840 -6.21 -9.04 8.30
N GLU A 841 -5.89 -8.38 9.41
CA GLU A 841 -5.18 -7.12 9.36
C GLU A 841 -3.72 -7.28 9.77
N GLY A 842 -2.89 -6.40 9.25
CA GLY A 842 -1.49 -6.28 9.60
C GLY A 842 -1.05 -4.82 9.51
N VAL A 843 0.17 -4.58 9.95
CA VAL A 843 0.85 -3.29 9.81
C VAL A 843 2.16 -3.52 9.06
N VAL A 844 2.44 -2.67 8.08
CA VAL A 844 3.71 -2.63 7.38
C VAL A 844 4.48 -1.37 7.77
N THR A 845 5.78 -1.53 7.99
CA THR A 845 6.72 -0.40 8.12
C THR A 845 7.89 -0.60 7.19
N GLY A 846 8.36 0.47 6.59
CA GLY A 846 9.44 0.47 5.62
C GLY A 846 10.03 1.86 5.43
N GLN A 847 10.88 2.02 4.40
CA GLN A 847 11.50 3.30 4.04
C GLN A 847 12.17 4.01 5.22
N ASP A 848 12.97 3.25 5.98
CA ASP A 848 13.65 3.71 7.20
C ASP A 848 12.69 4.33 8.24
N GLY A 849 11.50 3.73 8.37
CA GLY A 849 10.47 4.16 9.31
C GLY A 849 9.59 5.32 8.85
N LYS A 850 9.75 5.79 7.61
CA LYS A 850 8.86 6.83 7.04
C LYS A 850 7.48 6.28 6.68
N LEU A 851 7.41 4.98 6.38
CA LEU A 851 6.17 4.27 6.13
C LEU A 851 5.78 3.48 7.37
N MET A 852 4.61 3.73 7.91
CA MET A 852 3.96 2.92 8.95
C MET A 852 2.46 2.92 8.66
N GLN A 853 1.93 1.81 8.15
CA GLN A 853 0.56 1.76 7.64
C GLN A 853 -0.11 0.43 7.98
N ARG A 854 -1.39 0.48 8.33
CA ARG A 854 -2.21 -0.71 8.52
C ARG A 854 -2.81 -1.17 7.20
N PHE A 855 -2.79 -2.46 6.95
CA PHE A 855 -3.38 -3.09 5.79
C PHE A 855 -4.31 -4.25 6.16
N THR A 856 -5.23 -4.54 5.28
CA THR A 856 -6.19 -5.66 5.37
C THR A 856 -5.88 -6.68 4.29
N VAL A 857 -5.69 -7.92 4.68
CA VAL A 857 -5.46 -9.06 3.79
C VAL A 857 -6.78 -9.69 3.43
N VAL A 858 -7.17 -9.59 2.18
CA VAL A 858 -8.34 -10.26 1.58
C VAL A 858 -7.85 -10.95 0.31
N PRO A 859 -7.27 -12.15 0.41
CA PRO A 859 -6.55 -12.73 -0.72
C PRO A 859 -7.48 -13.32 -1.77
N PRO A 860 -7.05 -13.40 -3.03
CA PRO A 860 -7.69 -14.22 -4.06
C PRO A 860 -7.89 -15.66 -3.61
N ALA A 861 -8.93 -16.31 -4.08
CA ALA A 861 -9.24 -17.71 -3.73
C ALA A 861 -8.10 -18.68 -4.06
N LEU A 862 -7.38 -18.43 -5.16
CA LEU A 862 -6.19 -19.20 -5.54
C LEU A 862 -5.10 -19.14 -4.44
N TYR A 863 -4.83 -17.95 -3.90
CA TYR A 863 -3.78 -17.77 -2.89
C TYR A 863 -4.12 -18.48 -1.58
N LEU A 864 -5.40 -18.43 -1.18
CA LEU A 864 -5.90 -19.18 -0.04
C LEU A 864 -5.73 -20.69 -0.26
N ALA A 865 -6.20 -21.20 -1.39
CA ALA A 865 -6.17 -22.63 -1.67
C ALA A 865 -4.73 -23.20 -1.74
N LEU A 866 -3.76 -22.41 -2.18
CA LEU A 866 -2.35 -22.81 -2.21
C LEU A 866 -1.62 -22.61 -0.88
N GLY A 867 -2.07 -21.65 -0.05
CA GLY A 867 -1.39 -21.26 1.19
C GLY A 867 -2.03 -21.77 2.48
N GLU A 868 -3.24 -22.34 2.44
CA GLU A 868 -3.89 -22.92 3.61
C GLU A 868 -3.28 -24.25 3.99
N THR A 869 -2.70 -24.31 5.19
CA THR A 869 -2.03 -25.48 5.74
C THR A 869 -2.71 -26.09 6.98
N ASP A 870 -3.88 -25.53 7.35
CA ASP A 870 -4.65 -26.03 8.50
C ASP A 870 -5.25 -27.43 8.26
N GLY A 871 -5.65 -28.09 9.34
CA GLY A 871 -6.18 -29.47 9.31
C GLY A 871 -7.43 -29.62 8.45
N GLU A 872 -8.35 -28.66 8.56
CA GLU A 872 -9.63 -28.65 7.82
C GLU A 872 -9.40 -28.54 6.30
N ALA A 873 -8.49 -27.64 5.90
CA ALA A 873 -8.13 -27.48 4.50
C ALA A 873 -7.43 -28.72 3.92
N LYS A 874 -6.55 -29.37 4.70
CA LYS A 874 -5.88 -30.61 4.31
C LYS A 874 -6.86 -31.77 4.18
N GLU A 875 -7.81 -31.91 5.11
CA GLU A 875 -8.86 -32.93 5.06
C GLU A 875 -9.75 -32.74 3.83
N ARG A 876 -10.21 -31.52 3.59
CA ARG A 876 -11.03 -31.21 2.41
C ARG A 876 -10.31 -31.54 1.10
N ARG A 877 -9.01 -31.22 0.99
CA ARG A 877 -8.21 -31.59 -0.19
C ARG A 877 -8.11 -33.12 -0.33
N ALA A 878 -7.85 -33.83 0.76
CA ALA A 878 -7.76 -35.30 0.74
C ALA A 878 -9.10 -35.95 0.28
N ASP A 879 -10.20 -35.40 0.70
CA ASP A 879 -11.55 -35.88 0.25
C ASP A 879 -11.76 -35.64 -1.25
N LEU A 880 -11.38 -34.45 -1.76
CA LEU A 880 -11.46 -34.17 -3.19
C LEU A 880 -10.55 -35.08 -4.01
N MET A 881 -9.33 -35.35 -3.54
CA MET A 881 -8.41 -36.27 -4.17
C MET A 881 -9.01 -37.69 -4.25
N LYS A 882 -9.62 -38.18 -3.17
CA LYS A 882 -10.25 -39.48 -3.12
C LYS A 882 -11.51 -39.56 -4.02
N ALA A 883 -12.32 -38.52 -3.97
CA ALA A 883 -13.61 -38.49 -4.72
C ALA A 883 -13.39 -38.43 -6.23
N HIS A 884 -12.37 -37.75 -6.69
CA HIS A 884 -12.15 -37.48 -8.12
C HIS A 884 -10.90 -38.16 -8.70
N GLY A 885 -10.04 -38.79 -7.88
CA GLY A 885 -8.81 -39.43 -8.36
C GLY A 885 -7.78 -38.46 -8.94
N ILE A 886 -7.71 -37.25 -8.39
CA ILE A 886 -6.90 -36.12 -8.89
C ILE A 886 -5.70 -35.86 -8.00
N SER A 887 -4.74 -35.07 -8.52
CA SER A 887 -3.58 -34.60 -7.75
C SER A 887 -3.97 -33.63 -6.62
N GLU A 888 -3.10 -33.46 -5.64
CA GLU A 888 -3.32 -32.50 -4.55
C GLU A 888 -3.44 -31.07 -5.08
N LEU A 889 -2.65 -30.70 -6.09
CA LEU A 889 -2.77 -29.39 -6.74
C LEU A 889 -4.12 -29.21 -7.43
N ASP A 890 -4.62 -30.26 -8.14
CA ASP A 890 -5.93 -30.17 -8.78
C ASP A 890 -7.06 -30.05 -7.74
N ALA A 891 -6.94 -30.73 -6.60
CA ALA A 891 -7.86 -30.58 -5.48
C ALA A 891 -7.82 -29.16 -4.90
N ALA A 892 -6.64 -28.57 -4.76
CA ALA A 892 -6.49 -27.18 -4.32
C ALA A 892 -7.10 -26.19 -5.33
N LEU A 893 -6.91 -26.40 -6.64
CA LEU A 893 -7.51 -25.57 -7.68
C LEU A 893 -9.05 -25.73 -7.73
N MET A 894 -9.58 -26.92 -7.44
CA MET A 894 -11.02 -27.11 -7.27
C MET A 894 -11.55 -26.35 -6.06
N LYS A 895 -10.85 -26.40 -4.92
CA LYS A 895 -11.20 -25.64 -3.73
C LYS A 895 -11.18 -24.12 -4.00
N ALA A 896 -10.21 -23.63 -4.78
CA ALA A 896 -10.19 -22.22 -5.19
C ALA A 896 -11.46 -21.82 -5.95
N LYS A 897 -11.94 -22.68 -6.86
CA LYS A 897 -13.21 -22.44 -7.57
C LYS A 897 -14.42 -22.49 -6.65
N GLU A 898 -14.45 -23.40 -5.67
CA GLU A 898 -15.51 -23.45 -4.65
C GLU A 898 -15.56 -22.13 -3.84
N ILE A 899 -14.40 -21.60 -3.42
CA ILE A 899 -14.29 -20.31 -2.72
C ILE A 899 -14.76 -19.16 -3.61
N GLU A 900 -14.33 -19.12 -4.88
CA GLU A 900 -14.78 -18.10 -5.83
C GLU A 900 -16.30 -18.15 -6.03
N GLN A 901 -16.87 -19.36 -6.14
CA GLN A 901 -18.31 -19.54 -6.31
C GLN A 901 -19.07 -19.09 -5.05
N ALA A 902 -18.62 -19.48 -3.86
CA ALA A 902 -19.23 -19.05 -2.61
C ALA A 902 -19.19 -17.51 -2.45
N ARG A 903 -18.08 -16.88 -2.84
CA ARG A 903 -17.98 -15.40 -2.88
C ARG A 903 -18.89 -14.78 -3.93
N ARG A 904 -19.11 -15.45 -5.06
CA ARG A 904 -20.03 -15.02 -6.13
C ARG A 904 -21.48 -15.11 -5.70
N ASP A 905 -21.83 -16.17 -4.97
CA ASP A 905 -23.19 -16.44 -4.50
C ASP A 905 -23.55 -15.64 -3.24
N TYR A 906 -22.58 -14.93 -2.66
CA TYR A 906 -22.83 -14.07 -1.52
C TYR A 906 -23.78 -12.91 -1.90
N GLN A 907 -24.92 -12.82 -1.21
CA GLN A 907 -25.99 -11.85 -1.46
C GLN A 907 -26.06 -10.71 -0.42
N GLY A 908 -25.18 -10.75 0.59
CA GLY A 908 -25.28 -9.88 1.75
C GLY A 908 -26.11 -10.49 2.89
N GLU A 909 -25.95 -9.98 4.09
CA GLU A 909 -26.68 -10.49 5.27
C GLU A 909 -28.13 -10.05 5.33
N TRP A 910 -28.59 -9.19 4.42
CA TRP A 910 -29.92 -8.56 4.41
C TRP A 910 -30.74 -8.83 3.15
N SER A 911 -30.42 -9.85 2.36
CA SER A 911 -31.23 -10.27 1.22
C SER A 911 -32.34 -11.22 1.64
#